data_bcc48f26c337a1820d1f504cf09a6815
#
_entry.id   bcc48f26c337a1820d1f504cf09a6815
#
_cell.length_a   1.000
_cell.length_b   1.000
_cell.length_c   1.000
_cell.angle_alpha   90.00
_cell.angle_beta   90.00
_cell.angle_gamma   90.00
#
_symmetry.space_group_name_H-M   'P 1'
#
loop_
_entity.id
_entity.type
_entity.pdbx_description
1 polymer ?
#
loop_
_entity_poly.entity_id
_entity_poly.type
_entity_poly.pdbx_seq_one_letter_code
_entity_poly.pdbx_strand_id
1 'polypeptide(L)'
;VDNKAICLKLLAAESEAAVQAIIDSVPEMSDPANWDAIDERESNFNVVTNQASTGGKAATELMTNMVDAILMRRAFEQGIDPKDRSQAPPNMYKAVDRLIVNLRGGKLVNAEEAWLKDFASKNLIVGITGSRETTRKSKEWPCYTFVDNGEGQHPADFKNTFLSLSARNKSDIPFVQGKYNMGSSGVLSYCGARWFKLIISRRFDATGPWGWTLMRLRPGGGLPVADYFHLAGEIPAIDADALYPLHKNTGERFDGVMLKTGTVVKLYDFRVGEKFKSFRGAREAFNENLTETILPFRIMDFRWSPDKKRGGLRAHGIDARPFYGMEYALRRREDEREEDEDDDEEQAPAGATVAEKFEVGVIDDPTLGKIEITALPMRARADGKDPLPGWLKHTSSNSRVFHAVNGQVQYKQTRGYLSNCGFSGIKDRVAIIIDASQLDEGTHYKLWKGDRENILQNDTGERYLTIVKEIIVQSPSLDDWKQQIAREDLKRIATEDTNDLFQKLVDSDRELIALLDQRDPTLKLPDPKDDDEEFEGKFDPTFFTLGKRFESEPLELPLNKARAFTATTDAVNDFFIRADNQGRLFVSDEKVRARFAIKHILYDGHLTVFFSPADDTIQAGDFFEFELGLVSDSMSRPLTEPVSIKILAEEE
;
A
#
# COMPACT_ATOMS: atom_id res chain seq x y z
N VAL A 1 -9.28 -38.91 26.61
CA VAL A 1 -9.61 -37.64 25.92
C VAL A 1 -9.54 -37.83 24.41
N ASP A 2 -10.59 -37.47 23.71
CA ASP A 2 -10.56 -37.52 22.24
C ASP A 2 -9.91 -36.20 21.71
N ASN A 3 -8.57 -36.20 21.67
CA ASN A 3 -7.77 -35.08 21.19
C ASN A 3 -8.16 -34.64 19.77
N LYS A 4 -8.54 -35.59 18.92
CA LYS A 4 -8.97 -35.31 17.55
C LYS A 4 -10.29 -34.54 17.53
N ALA A 5 -11.28 -34.99 18.32
CA ALA A 5 -12.56 -34.30 18.39
C ALA A 5 -12.42 -32.87 18.94
N ILE A 6 -11.57 -32.67 19.95
CA ILE A 6 -11.30 -31.32 20.51
C ILE A 6 -10.64 -30.44 19.47
N CYS A 7 -9.56 -30.89 18.84
CA CYS A 7 -8.85 -30.15 17.80
C CYS A 7 -9.79 -29.74 16.65
N LEU A 8 -10.62 -30.66 16.15
CA LEU A 8 -11.56 -30.38 15.06
C LEU A 8 -12.69 -29.42 15.48
N LYS A 9 -13.17 -29.49 16.74
CA LYS A 9 -14.13 -28.51 17.29
C LYS A 9 -13.51 -27.11 17.36
N LEU A 10 -12.27 -27.00 17.85
CA LEU A 10 -11.54 -25.73 17.86
C LEU A 10 -11.35 -25.19 16.44
N LEU A 11 -10.90 -26.04 15.52
CA LEU A 11 -10.72 -25.66 14.12
C LEU A 11 -12.03 -25.16 13.47
N ALA A 12 -13.17 -25.75 13.83
CA ALA A 12 -14.49 -25.35 13.33
C ALA A 12 -15.10 -24.13 14.05
N ALA A 13 -14.59 -23.73 15.23
CA ALA A 13 -15.10 -22.58 15.97
C ALA A 13 -14.85 -21.27 15.21
N GLU A 14 -15.84 -20.40 15.15
CA GLU A 14 -15.83 -19.16 14.33
C GLU A 14 -15.91 -17.88 15.19
N SER A 15 -15.66 -17.97 16.49
CA SER A 15 -15.58 -16.83 17.40
C SER A 15 -14.83 -17.20 18.69
N GLU A 16 -14.33 -16.19 19.38
CA GLU A 16 -13.75 -16.31 20.72
C GLU A 16 -14.74 -16.94 21.72
N ALA A 17 -16.02 -16.61 21.62
CA ALA A 17 -17.06 -17.17 22.48
C ALA A 17 -17.25 -18.68 22.25
N ALA A 18 -17.19 -19.13 20.98
CA ALA A 18 -17.29 -20.54 20.65
C ALA A 18 -16.08 -21.34 21.16
N VAL A 19 -14.87 -20.77 21.08
CA VAL A 19 -13.67 -21.38 21.68
C VAL A 19 -13.80 -21.51 23.19
N GLN A 20 -14.25 -20.47 23.87
CA GLN A 20 -14.45 -20.50 25.32
C GLN A 20 -15.45 -21.59 25.75
N ALA A 21 -16.57 -21.71 25.01
CA ALA A 21 -17.55 -22.77 25.30
C ALA A 21 -16.95 -24.18 25.15
N ILE A 22 -16.02 -24.38 24.21
CA ILE A 22 -15.28 -25.63 24.08
C ILE A 22 -14.38 -25.86 25.30
N ILE A 23 -13.61 -24.85 25.71
CA ILE A 23 -12.74 -24.91 26.90
C ILE A 23 -13.57 -25.29 28.13
N ASP A 24 -14.71 -24.62 28.34
CA ASP A 24 -15.55 -24.85 29.52
C ASP A 24 -16.21 -26.25 29.52
N SER A 25 -16.40 -26.84 28.32
CA SER A 25 -17.01 -28.17 28.15
C SER A 25 -16.01 -29.36 28.27
N VAL A 26 -14.71 -29.07 28.20
CA VAL A 26 -13.64 -30.09 28.20
C VAL A 26 -12.87 -29.99 29.52
N PRO A 27 -12.98 -31.00 30.43
CA PRO A 27 -12.34 -30.95 31.73
C PRO A 27 -10.83 -30.67 31.68
N GLU A 28 -10.13 -31.28 30.72
CA GLU A 28 -8.69 -31.12 30.56
C GLU A 28 -8.30 -29.71 30.12
N MET A 29 -9.13 -29.05 29.34
CA MET A 29 -8.89 -27.64 28.93
C MET A 29 -9.28 -26.65 30.02
N SER A 30 -10.20 -27.04 30.90
CA SER A 30 -10.61 -26.24 32.07
C SER A 30 -9.59 -26.33 33.24
N ASP A 31 -8.75 -27.37 33.25
CA ASP A 31 -7.72 -27.56 34.29
C ASP A 31 -6.53 -26.60 34.04
N PRO A 32 -6.25 -25.68 35.00
CA PRO A 32 -5.10 -24.78 34.87
C PRO A 32 -3.74 -25.51 34.79
N ALA A 33 -3.63 -26.74 35.31
CA ALA A 33 -2.40 -27.53 35.26
C ALA A 33 -1.99 -27.95 33.83
N ASN A 34 -2.89 -27.81 32.83
CA ASN A 34 -2.62 -28.11 31.43
C ASN A 34 -2.32 -26.83 30.59
N TRP A 35 -1.94 -25.74 31.25
CA TRP A 35 -1.59 -24.47 30.60
C TRP A 35 -0.30 -23.93 31.17
N ASP A 36 0.72 -23.81 30.33
CA ASP A 36 2.02 -23.24 30.64
C ASP A 36 2.25 -21.90 29.96
N ALA A 37 3.05 -21.04 30.56
CA ALA A 37 3.47 -19.77 29.97
C ALA A 37 4.31 -20.00 28.72
N ILE A 38 4.02 -19.24 27.63
CA ILE A 38 4.84 -19.26 26.42
C ILE A 38 6.28 -18.87 26.76
N ASP A 39 7.27 -19.60 26.19
CA ASP A 39 8.71 -19.43 26.43
C ASP A 39 9.10 -19.65 27.89
N GLU A 40 8.26 -20.40 28.67
CA GLU A 40 8.45 -20.65 30.11
C GLU A 40 8.62 -19.36 30.95
N ARG A 41 8.09 -18.21 30.44
CA ARG A 41 8.26 -16.88 31.05
C ARG A 41 6.94 -16.25 31.45
N GLU A 42 6.73 -16.06 32.74
CA GLU A 42 5.58 -15.34 33.32
C GLU A 42 5.53 -13.84 32.90
N SER A 43 6.64 -13.27 32.42
CA SER A 43 6.74 -11.87 31.98
C SER A 43 6.64 -11.70 30.44
N ASN A 44 5.98 -12.64 29.75
CA ASN A 44 5.96 -12.68 28.28
C ASN A 44 5.00 -11.64 27.64
N PHE A 45 4.08 -11.05 28.41
CA PHE A 45 3.05 -10.14 27.90
C PHE A 45 3.62 -8.95 27.10
N ASN A 46 4.58 -8.23 27.66
CA ASN A 46 5.18 -7.07 27.00
C ASN A 46 5.94 -7.45 25.73
N VAL A 47 6.56 -8.64 25.69
CA VAL A 47 7.24 -9.13 24.50
C VAL A 47 6.24 -9.39 23.38
N VAL A 48 5.09 -10.00 23.69
CA VAL A 48 4.03 -10.31 22.73
C VAL A 48 3.35 -9.03 22.21
N THR A 49 3.05 -8.07 23.09
CA THR A 49 2.30 -6.84 22.70
C THR A 49 3.12 -5.82 21.92
N ASN A 50 4.46 -5.85 22.03
CA ASN A 50 5.33 -4.87 21.39
C ASN A 50 5.89 -5.31 20.03
N GLN A 51 5.38 -6.40 19.43
CA GLN A 51 5.94 -6.95 18.18
C GLN A 51 5.38 -6.31 16.91
N ALA A 52 4.19 -5.77 16.94
CA ALA A 52 3.56 -5.13 15.80
C ALA A 52 2.60 -4.04 16.27
N SER A 53 2.48 -2.95 15.49
CA SER A 53 1.58 -1.83 15.80
C SER A 53 0.15 -2.06 15.32
N THR A 54 -0.06 -2.95 14.35
CA THR A 54 -1.37 -3.27 13.78
C THR A 54 -1.55 -4.75 13.54
N GLY A 55 -2.80 -5.23 13.59
CA GLY A 55 -3.11 -6.62 13.28
C GLY A 55 -2.74 -7.01 11.85
N GLY A 56 -2.91 -6.09 10.87
CA GLY A 56 -2.50 -6.32 9.49
C GLY A 56 -1.01 -6.63 9.37
N LYS A 57 -0.18 -5.86 10.08
CA LYS A 57 1.27 -6.09 10.11
C LYS A 57 1.62 -7.41 10.80
N ALA A 58 1.00 -7.69 11.93
CA ALA A 58 1.19 -8.97 12.62
C ALA A 58 0.78 -10.16 11.74
N ALA A 59 -0.30 -10.04 10.97
CA ALA A 59 -0.74 -11.06 10.03
C ALA A 59 0.24 -11.25 8.87
N THR A 60 0.85 -10.17 8.36
CA THR A 60 1.87 -10.29 7.30
C THR A 60 3.13 -11.01 7.75
N GLU A 61 3.46 -10.99 9.05
CA GLU A 61 4.52 -11.83 9.61
C GLU A 61 4.19 -13.33 9.50
N LEU A 62 2.92 -13.71 9.72
CA LEU A 62 2.50 -15.10 9.49
C LEU A 62 2.62 -15.46 8.01
N MET A 63 2.21 -14.57 7.09
CA MET A 63 2.36 -14.80 5.65
C MET A 63 3.83 -14.98 5.25
N THR A 64 4.73 -14.17 5.79
CA THR A 64 6.17 -14.31 5.56
C THR A 64 6.69 -15.65 6.10
N ASN A 65 6.27 -16.07 7.29
CA ASN A 65 6.64 -17.36 7.84
C ASN A 65 6.12 -18.55 7.00
N MET A 66 4.95 -18.41 6.37
CA MET A 66 4.43 -19.41 5.42
C MET A 66 5.32 -19.52 4.18
N VAL A 67 5.82 -18.40 3.65
CA VAL A 67 6.80 -18.39 2.53
C VAL A 67 8.08 -19.11 2.95
N ASP A 68 8.63 -18.75 4.10
CA ASP A 68 9.82 -19.42 4.67
C ASP A 68 9.62 -20.93 4.74
N ALA A 69 8.46 -21.38 5.27
CA ALA A 69 8.16 -22.80 5.42
C ALA A 69 8.09 -23.55 4.09
N ILE A 70 7.57 -22.93 3.04
CA ILE A 70 7.57 -23.50 1.68
C ILE A 70 9.01 -23.64 1.16
N LEU A 71 9.83 -22.58 1.28
CA LEU A 71 11.22 -22.62 0.81
C LEU A 71 12.05 -23.64 1.59
N MET A 72 11.86 -23.74 2.90
CA MET A 72 12.50 -24.75 3.76
C MET A 72 12.12 -26.17 3.30
N ARG A 73 10.85 -26.43 3.12
CA ARG A 73 10.38 -27.72 2.59
C ARG A 73 11.04 -28.06 1.27
N ARG A 74 11.05 -27.13 0.30
CA ARG A 74 11.65 -27.35 -1.01
C ARG A 74 13.15 -27.60 -0.96
N ALA A 75 13.86 -26.95 -0.04
CA ALA A 75 15.27 -27.21 0.21
C ALA A 75 15.48 -28.65 0.73
N PHE A 76 14.73 -29.06 1.74
CA PHE A 76 14.78 -30.44 2.27
C PHE A 76 14.43 -31.51 1.23
N GLU A 77 13.36 -31.29 0.42
CA GLU A 77 12.97 -32.20 -0.67
C GLU A 77 14.05 -32.38 -1.73
N GLN A 78 14.93 -31.36 -1.92
CA GLN A 78 16.09 -31.42 -2.81
C GLN A 78 17.38 -31.88 -2.12
N GLY A 79 17.32 -32.29 -0.87
CA GLY A 79 18.50 -32.74 -0.09
C GLY A 79 19.49 -31.63 0.27
N ILE A 80 19.03 -30.35 0.26
CA ILE A 80 19.83 -29.19 0.63
C ILE A 80 19.71 -29.00 2.13
N ASP A 81 20.84 -28.91 2.84
CA ASP A 81 20.87 -28.40 4.21
C ASP A 81 20.74 -26.87 4.20
N PRO A 82 19.65 -26.29 4.72
CA PRO A 82 19.44 -24.85 4.71
C PRO A 82 20.50 -24.04 5.48
N LYS A 83 21.21 -24.68 6.42
CA LYS A 83 22.26 -24.06 7.23
C LYS A 83 23.66 -24.18 6.61
N ASP A 84 23.86 -25.09 5.67
CA ASP A 84 25.12 -25.21 4.95
C ASP A 84 25.23 -24.12 3.85
N ARG A 85 25.93 -23.05 4.16
CA ARG A 85 26.13 -21.91 3.23
C ARG A 85 26.76 -22.27 1.89
N SER A 86 27.41 -23.44 1.77
CA SER A 86 27.97 -23.91 0.52
C SER A 86 26.91 -24.46 -0.45
N GLN A 87 25.80 -24.93 0.09
CA GLN A 87 24.70 -25.55 -0.65
C GLN A 87 23.45 -24.67 -0.69
N ALA A 88 23.18 -23.94 0.39
CA ALA A 88 22.01 -23.10 0.54
C ALA A 88 22.02 -21.91 -0.44
N PRO A 89 20.87 -21.53 -1.02
CA PRO A 89 20.74 -20.30 -1.79
C PRO A 89 21.15 -19.08 -0.94
N PRO A 90 21.89 -18.09 -1.52
CA PRO A 90 22.44 -16.98 -0.75
C PRO A 90 21.41 -15.95 -0.28
N ASN A 91 20.23 -15.90 -0.89
CA ASN A 91 19.12 -15.04 -0.50
C ASN A 91 17.78 -15.61 -0.97
N MET A 92 16.68 -14.99 -0.58
CA MET A 92 15.33 -15.48 -0.83
C MET A 92 14.97 -15.50 -2.33
N TYR A 93 15.34 -14.50 -3.12
CA TYR A 93 15.07 -14.49 -4.57
C TYR A 93 15.81 -15.62 -5.29
N LYS A 94 17.07 -15.91 -4.91
CA LYS A 94 17.83 -17.04 -5.44
C LYS A 94 17.28 -18.37 -4.98
N ALA A 95 16.69 -18.42 -3.77
CA ALA A 95 16.01 -19.63 -3.30
C ALA A 95 14.75 -19.89 -4.14
N VAL A 96 13.95 -18.89 -4.39
CA VAL A 96 12.76 -19.02 -5.24
C VAL A 96 13.14 -19.44 -6.65
N ASP A 97 14.12 -18.77 -7.27
CA ASP A 97 14.61 -19.10 -8.62
C ASP A 97 15.10 -20.55 -8.74
N ARG A 98 15.79 -21.06 -7.72
CA ARG A 98 16.35 -22.42 -7.69
C ARG A 98 15.34 -23.48 -7.31
N LEU A 99 14.50 -23.21 -6.29
CA LEU A 99 13.66 -24.22 -5.64
C LEU A 99 12.24 -24.29 -6.22
N ILE A 100 11.80 -23.23 -6.91
CA ILE A 100 10.44 -23.11 -7.48
C ILE A 100 10.54 -23.01 -9.00
N VAL A 101 10.37 -24.13 -9.68
CA VAL A 101 10.69 -24.32 -11.11
C VAL A 101 10.14 -23.25 -12.06
N ASN A 102 8.95 -22.70 -11.78
CA ASN A 102 8.28 -21.77 -12.69
C ASN A 102 8.47 -20.30 -12.32
N LEU A 103 9.25 -19.99 -11.27
CA LEU A 103 9.54 -18.61 -10.85
C LEU A 103 10.98 -18.21 -11.21
N ARG A 104 11.24 -18.07 -12.52
CA ARG A 104 12.55 -17.67 -13.02
C ARG A 104 12.93 -16.28 -12.52
N GLY A 105 14.18 -16.13 -12.06
CA GLY A 105 14.67 -14.90 -11.45
C GLY A 105 14.08 -14.59 -10.08
N GLY A 106 13.27 -15.50 -9.51
CA GLY A 106 12.65 -15.36 -8.20
C GLY A 106 11.52 -14.32 -8.12
N LYS A 107 10.95 -13.90 -9.27
CA LYS A 107 9.92 -12.85 -9.31
C LYS A 107 8.62 -13.35 -9.93
N LEU A 108 7.48 -12.99 -9.30
CA LEU A 108 6.13 -13.41 -9.73
C LEU A 108 5.79 -12.94 -11.14
N VAL A 109 6.29 -11.77 -11.56
CA VAL A 109 6.05 -11.20 -12.90
C VAL A 109 6.55 -12.09 -14.04
N ASN A 110 7.46 -13.02 -13.75
CA ASN A 110 8.03 -13.94 -14.74
C ASN A 110 7.26 -15.26 -14.88
N ALA A 111 6.16 -15.44 -14.14
CA ALA A 111 5.35 -16.65 -14.17
C ALA A 111 3.97 -16.41 -14.80
N GLU A 112 3.42 -17.48 -15.39
CA GLU A 112 2.07 -17.47 -15.92
C GLU A 112 1.02 -17.36 -14.79
N GLU A 113 0.01 -16.55 -15.00
CA GLU A 113 -1.02 -16.30 -13.98
C GLU A 113 -1.79 -17.58 -13.60
N ALA A 114 -2.07 -18.45 -14.56
CA ALA A 114 -2.71 -19.73 -14.29
C ALA A 114 -1.89 -20.59 -13.32
N TRP A 115 -0.57 -20.63 -13.50
CA TRP A 115 0.33 -21.34 -12.58
C TRP A 115 0.37 -20.67 -11.20
N LEU A 116 0.43 -19.33 -11.14
CA LEU A 116 0.41 -18.59 -9.85
C LEU A 116 -0.86 -18.92 -9.05
N LYS A 117 -2.02 -18.91 -9.71
CA LYS A 117 -3.31 -19.26 -9.08
C LYS A 117 -3.35 -20.71 -8.59
N ASP A 118 -2.87 -21.66 -9.40
CA ASP A 118 -2.80 -23.08 -9.03
C ASP A 118 -1.84 -23.31 -7.85
N PHE A 119 -0.63 -22.75 -7.93
CA PHE A 119 0.36 -22.85 -6.84
C PHE A 119 -0.19 -22.29 -5.53
N ALA A 120 -0.76 -21.09 -5.53
CA ALA A 120 -1.34 -20.46 -4.36
C ALA A 120 -2.45 -21.31 -3.74
N SER A 121 -3.33 -21.86 -4.59
CA SER A 121 -4.47 -22.67 -4.15
C SER A 121 -4.08 -23.98 -3.42
N LYS A 122 -2.86 -24.47 -3.64
CA LYS A 122 -2.32 -25.71 -3.07
C LYS A 122 -1.37 -25.47 -1.90
N ASN A 123 -0.78 -24.26 -1.81
CA ASN A 123 0.36 -24.08 -0.93
C ASN A 123 0.21 -22.93 0.07
N LEU A 124 -0.41 -21.80 -0.28
CA LEU A 124 -0.40 -20.59 0.55
C LEU A 124 -1.79 -19.92 0.55
N ILE A 125 -2.57 -20.17 1.59
CA ILE A 125 -3.95 -19.75 1.66
C ILE A 125 -4.23 -19.00 2.94
N VAL A 126 -4.98 -17.90 2.84
CA VAL A 126 -5.56 -17.18 3.98
C VAL A 126 -7.07 -17.25 3.87
N GLY A 127 -7.71 -17.92 4.81
CA GLY A 127 -9.16 -18.06 4.89
C GLY A 127 -9.77 -17.10 5.90
N ILE A 128 -10.91 -16.49 5.57
CA ILE A 128 -11.68 -15.61 6.44
C ILE A 128 -13.02 -16.28 6.72
N THR A 129 -13.34 -16.47 7.99
CA THR A 129 -14.58 -17.13 8.46
C THR A 129 -15.22 -16.30 9.58
N GLY A 130 -16.35 -16.76 10.14
CA GLY A 130 -17.04 -16.10 11.25
C GLY A 130 -18.08 -15.07 10.81
N SER A 131 -18.28 -14.01 11.59
CA SER A 131 -19.31 -13.01 11.32
C SER A 131 -18.99 -12.15 10.12
N ARG A 132 -20.02 -11.91 9.26
CA ARG A 132 -19.96 -10.96 8.14
C ARG A 132 -20.47 -9.56 8.54
N GLU A 133 -20.89 -9.36 9.78
CA GLU A 133 -21.38 -8.04 10.19
C GLU A 133 -20.31 -6.97 10.05
N THR A 134 -20.48 -6.13 9.04
CA THR A 134 -19.56 -5.02 8.71
C THR A 134 -19.90 -3.73 9.48
N THR A 135 -20.99 -3.70 10.24
CA THR A 135 -21.42 -2.50 10.95
C THR A 135 -20.43 -2.11 12.05
N ARG A 136 -20.12 -0.82 12.16
CA ARG A 136 -19.24 -0.26 13.21
C ARG A 136 -19.74 -0.59 14.64
N LYS A 137 -21.00 -1.00 14.81
CA LYS A 137 -21.63 -1.33 16.09
C LYS A 137 -21.42 -2.79 16.51
N SER A 138 -21.08 -3.69 15.59
CA SER A 138 -20.79 -5.08 15.92
C SER A 138 -19.47 -5.17 16.68
N LYS A 139 -19.48 -5.91 17.80
CA LYS A 139 -18.28 -6.24 18.59
C LYS A 139 -17.57 -7.49 18.06
N GLU A 140 -18.17 -8.20 17.11
CA GLU A 140 -17.61 -9.42 16.53
C GLU A 140 -16.62 -9.11 15.41
N TRP A 141 -15.51 -9.83 15.43
CA TRP A 141 -14.49 -9.76 14.40
C TRP A 141 -14.41 -11.10 13.66
N PRO A 142 -13.97 -11.12 12.41
CA PRO A 142 -13.79 -12.37 11.69
C PRO A 142 -12.65 -13.21 12.27
N CYS A 143 -12.69 -14.52 11.98
CA CYS A 143 -11.56 -15.41 12.20
C CYS A 143 -10.72 -15.50 10.94
N TYR A 144 -9.40 -15.55 11.11
CA TYR A 144 -8.45 -15.74 10.02
C TYR A 144 -7.73 -17.08 10.18
N THR A 145 -7.65 -17.85 9.11
CA THR A 145 -6.96 -19.14 9.07
C THR A 145 -5.86 -19.09 8.02
N PHE A 146 -4.62 -19.19 8.45
CA PHE A 146 -3.42 -19.24 7.62
C PHE A 146 -3.05 -20.69 7.40
N VAL A 147 -2.93 -21.13 6.15
CA VAL A 147 -2.68 -22.51 5.77
C VAL A 147 -1.49 -22.57 4.83
N ASP A 148 -0.43 -23.24 5.22
CA ASP A 148 0.72 -23.50 4.36
C ASP A 148 1.00 -25.00 4.22
N ASN A 149 1.41 -25.41 3.01
CA ASN A 149 1.92 -26.72 2.71
C ASN A 149 3.46 -26.71 2.80
N GLY A 150 3.97 -26.10 3.86
CA GLY A 150 5.41 -25.91 4.12
C GLY A 150 6.07 -27.09 4.84
N GLU A 151 7.20 -26.80 5.51
CA GLU A 151 7.99 -27.83 6.20
C GLU A 151 7.22 -28.51 7.33
N GLY A 152 6.28 -27.78 7.99
CA GLY A 152 5.59 -28.28 9.19
C GLY A 152 6.55 -28.61 10.34
N GLN A 153 5.98 -29.00 11.49
CA GLN A 153 6.75 -29.30 12.69
C GLN A 153 6.23 -30.57 13.38
N HIS A 154 7.11 -31.31 14.04
CA HIS A 154 6.70 -32.36 14.96
C HIS A 154 6.15 -31.77 16.26
N PRO A 155 5.21 -32.43 16.95
CA PRO A 155 4.71 -31.98 18.26
C PRO A 155 5.82 -31.65 19.25
N ALA A 156 6.87 -32.47 19.31
CA ALA A 156 8.02 -32.27 20.21
C ALA A 156 8.82 -30.98 19.95
N ASP A 157 8.75 -30.44 18.72
CA ASP A 157 9.49 -29.23 18.32
C ASP A 157 8.74 -27.93 18.65
N PHE A 158 7.43 -27.99 18.99
CA PHE A 158 6.60 -26.80 19.20
C PHE A 158 7.17 -25.86 20.28
N LYS A 159 7.70 -26.42 21.40
CA LYS A 159 8.28 -25.61 22.48
C LYS A 159 9.45 -24.75 22.00
N ASN A 160 10.26 -25.28 21.09
CA ASN A 160 11.44 -24.61 20.53
C ASN A 160 11.15 -23.78 19.27
N THR A 161 9.93 -23.87 18.70
CA THR A 161 9.55 -23.20 17.46
C THR A 161 8.38 -22.23 17.68
N PHE A 162 7.13 -22.73 17.63
CA PHE A 162 5.93 -21.89 17.73
C PHE A 162 5.73 -21.23 19.10
N LEU A 163 6.25 -21.85 20.18
CA LEU A 163 6.06 -21.43 21.56
C LEU A 163 7.29 -20.73 22.15
N SER A 164 8.34 -20.53 21.36
CA SER A 164 9.53 -19.79 21.78
C SER A 164 9.48 -18.35 21.28
N LEU A 165 9.79 -17.40 22.15
CA LEU A 165 9.90 -15.97 21.84
C LEU A 165 11.34 -15.54 21.50
N SER A 166 12.33 -16.40 21.76
CA SER A 166 13.75 -16.05 21.70
C SER A 166 14.64 -17.04 20.94
N ALA A 167 14.09 -18.16 20.45
CA ALA A 167 14.88 -19.14 19.72
C ALA A 167 15.33 -18.60 18.35
N ARG A 168 16.65 -18.70 18.08
CA ARG A 168 17.27 -18.26 16.83
C ARG A 168 17.38 -19.38 15.80
N ASN A 169 16.32 -20.17 15.62
CA ASN A 169 16.37 -21.40 14.81
C ASN A 169 16.69 -21.16 13.33
N LYS A 170 16.36 -19.97 12.82
CA LYS A 170 16.52 -19.58 11.43
C LYS A 170 17.61 -18.52 11.20
N SER A 171 18.37 -18.12 12.23
CA SER A 171 19.38 -17.04 12.13
C SER A 171 20.45 -17.33 11.08
N ASP A 172 20.85 -18.60 10.93
CA ASP A 172 21.94 -19.03 10.06
C ASP A 172 21.47 -19.41 8.65
N ILE A 173 20.18 -19.26 8.35
CA ILE A 173 19.61 -19.59 7.04
C ILE A 173 19.51 -18.33 6.20
N PRO A 174 20.25 -18.24 5.07
CA PRO A 174 20.36 -17.00 4.32
C PRO A 174 19.09 -16.61 3.55
N PHE A 175 18.25 -17.57 3.18
CA PHE A 175 17.10 -17.38 2.30
C PHE A 175 15.73 -17.31 3.01
N VAL A 176 15.71 -17.17 4.35
CA VAL A 176 14.49 -16.97 5.12
C VAL A 176 14.47 -15.60 5.79
N GLN A 177 13.28 -15.08 6.05
CA GLN A 177 13.07 -13.75 6.62
C GLN A 177 12.77 -13.78 8.11
N GLY A 178 12.13 -14.82 8.61
CA GLY A 178 11.72 -14.98 10.01
C GLY A 178 12.87 -15.34 10.95
N LYS A 179 13.92 -14.50 11.01
CA LYS A 179 15.17 -14.79 11.74
C LYS A 179 15.05 -14.74 13.27
N TYR A 180 14.03 -14.04 13.80
CA TYR A 180 13.95 -13.75 15.26
C TYR A 180 12.91 -14.57 16.03
N ASN A 181 12.14 -15.42 15.38
CA ASN A 181 11.07 -16.25 15.97
C ASN A 181 9.96 -15.48 16.72
N MET A 182 10.04 -14.15 16.78
CA MET A 182 9.09 -13.32 17.54
C MET A 182 7.82 -12.98 16.77
N GLY A 183 7.87 -12.87 15.44
CA GLY A 183 6.77 -12.35 14.61
C GLY A 183 5.47 -13.15 14.68
N SER A 184 5.51 -14.45 14.97
CA SER A 184 4.30 -15.28 15.02
C SER A 184 3.46 -15.09 16.28
N SER A 185 4.03 -14.58 17.37
CA SER A 185 3.31 -14.33 18.63
C SER A 185 2.65 -12.95 18.68
N GLY A 186 3.15 -11.98 17.90
CA GLY A 186 2.59 -10.63 17.85
C GLY A 186 1.12 -10.55 17.41
N VAL A 187 0.59 -11.57 16.74
CA VAL A 187 -0.84 -11.64 16.37
C VAL A 187 -1.76 -11.81 17.58
N LEU A 188 -1.27 -12.37 18.72
CA LEU A 188 -2.10 -12.69 19.87
C LEU A 188 -2.83 -11.48 20.43
N SER A 189 -2.17 -10.33 20.55
CA SER A 189 -2.76 -9.09 21.07
C SER A 189 -3.90 -8.53 20.21
N TYR A 190 -4.07 -9.05 18.99
CA TYR A 190 -5.15 -8.68 18.07
C TYR A 190 -6.27 -9.73 18.00
N CYS A 191 -6.15 -10.86 18.72
CA CYS A 191 -7.12 -11.96 18.77
C CYS A 191 -8.12 -11.77 19.92
N GLY A 192 -9.19 -10.98 19.69
CA GLY A 192 -10.23 -10.74 20.68
C GLY A 192 -9.71 -10.23 22.03
N ALA A 193 -10.44 -10.52 23.10
CA ALA A 193 -10.06 -10.17 24.48
C ALA A 193 -9.26 -11.27 25.19
N ARG A 194 -9.36 -12.51 24.70
CA ARG A 194 -8.77 -13.70 25.32
C ARG A 194 -7.56 -14.24 24.57
N TRP A 195 -7.18 -13.64 23.44
CA TRP A 195 -6.00 -13.96 22.65
C TRP A 195 -5.97 -15.38 22.10
N PHE A 196 -7.12 -15.93 21.70
CA PHE A 196 -7.15 -17.29 21.18
C PHE A 196 -6.48 -17.41 19.80
N LYS A 197 -5.49 -18.31 19.75
CA LYS A 197 -4.76 -18.72 18.55
C LYS A 197 -4.55 -20.22 18.57
N LEU A 198 -5.08 -20.93 17.59
CA LEU A 198 -4.89 -22.37 17.39
C LEU A 198 -3.74 -22.58 16.41
N ILE A 199 -2.84 -23.50 16.73
CA ILE A 199 -1.77 -23.98 15.84
C ILE A 199 -1.94 -25.48 15.67
N ILE A 200 -1.91 -25.96 14.41
CA ILE A 200 -1.89 -27.39 14.08
C ILE A 200 -0.79 -27.58 13.06
N SER A 201 0.11 -28.55 13.25
CA SER A 201 1.21 -28.75 12.31
C SER A 201 1.63 -30.21 12.23
N ARG A 202 2.06 -30.62 11.01
CA ARG A 202 2.67 -31.92 10.75
C ARG A 202 3.83 -31.75 9.79
N ARG A 203 4.93 -32.40 10.07
CA ARG A 203 6.14 -32.31 9.27
C ARG A 203 5.92 -32.80 7.83
N PHE A 204 6.59 -32.20 6.86
CA PHE A 204 6.41 -32.41 5.42
C PHE A 204 6.67 -33.86 4.96
N ASP A 205 7.58 -34.58 5.64
CA ASP A 205 7.90 -35.99 5.36
C ASP A 205 6.84 -36.96 5.88
N ALA A 206 5.76 -36.42 6.46
CA ALA A 206 4.66 -37.16 7.06
C ALA A 206 5.09 -38.14 8.18
N THR A 207 6.31 -38.00 8.69
CA THR A 207 6.75 -38.75 9.88
C THR A 207 6.04 -38.21 11.11
N GLY A 208 5.39 -39.07 11.89
CA GLY A 208 4.65 -38.68 13.10
C GLY A 208 3.26 -38.09 12.87
N PRO A 209 2.54 -37.84 13.99
CA PRO A 209 1.18 -37.33 14.00
C PRO A 209 1.13 -35.80 13.78
N TRP A 210 -0.10 -35.27 13.60
CA TRP A 210 -0.35 -33.83 13.74
C TRP A 210 -0.26 -33.42 15.21
N GLY A 211 0.56 -32.41 15.50
CA GLY A 211 0.53 -31.73 16.81
C GLY A 211 -0.44 -30.54 16.77
N TRP A 212 -1.04 -30.21 17.92
CA TRP A 212 -1.84 -29.02 18.05
C TRP A 212 -1.74 -28.36 19.42
N THR A 213 -1.91 -27.06 19.49
CA THR A 213 -2.03 -26.32 20.75
C THR A 213 -2.91 -25.09 20.55
N LEU A 214 -3.59 -24.67 21.64
CA LEU A 214 -4.32 -23.42 21.71
C LEU A 214 -3.57 -22.46 22.62
N MET A 215 -3.29 -21.25 22.15
CA MET A 215 -2.76 -20.16 22.96
C MET A 215 -3.90 -19.29 23.49
N ARG A 216 -3.70 -18.67 24.64
CA ARG A 216 -4.66 -17.74 25.25
C ARG A 216 -3.97 -16.70 26.13
N LEU A 217 -4.69 -15.65 26.49
CA LEU A 217 -4.37 -14.81 27.65
C LEU A 217 -4.86 -15.53 28.89
N ARG A 218 -3.98 -15.71 29.91
CA ARG A 218 -4.33 -16.38 31.16
C ARG A 218 -5.53 -15.71 31.83
N PRO A 219 -6.60 -16.46 32.17
CA PRO A 219 -7.73 -15.89 32.89
C PRO A 219 -7.39 -15.56 34.34
N GLY A 220 -7.96 -14.48 34.87
CA GLY A 220 -7.81 -14.09 36.27
C GLY A 220 -7.24 -12.69 36.49
N GLY A 221 -7.15 -12.22 37.74
CA GLY A 221 -6.77 -10.85 38.11
C GLY A 221 -5.27 -10.64 38.38
N GLY A 222 -4.39 -11.56 37.94
CA GLY A 222 -2.94 -11.43 38.07
C GLY A 222 -2.27 -10.62 36.98
N LEU A 223 -0.95 -10.66 36.90
CA LEU A 223 -0.22 -10.12 35.76
C LEU A 223 -0.65 -10.85 34.47
N PRO A 224 -0.87 -10.14 33.37
CA PRO A 224 -1.27 -10.77 32.11
C PRO A 224 -0.14 -11.66 31.58
N VAL A 225 -0.45 -12.91 31.26
CA VAL A 225 0.47 -13.91 30.72
C VAL A 225 -0.14 -14.61 29.54
N ALA A 226 0.62 -14.79 28.47
CA ALA A 226 0.21 -15.62 27.34
C ALA A 226 0.56 -17.08 27.63
N ASP A 227 -0.46 -17.95 27.64
CA ASP A 227 -0.35 -19.38 27.90
C ASP A 227 -0.58 -20.20 26.61
N TYR A 228 -0.11 -21.47 26.67
CA TYR A 228 -0.44 -22.48 25.67
C TYR A 228 -0.94 -23.77 26.32
N PHE A 229 -1.80 -24.49 25.62
CA PHE A 229 -2.40 -25.74 26.06
C PHE A 229 -1.47 -26.93 25.83
N HIS A 230 -1.36 -27.82 26.81
CA HIS A 230 -0.65 -29.09 26.74
C HIS A 230 -1.42 -30.18 27.49
N LEU A 231 -1.03 -31.41 27.33
CA LEU A 231 -1.54 -32.55 28.15
C LEU A 231 -0.36 -33.25 28.84
N ALA A 232 -0.35 -33.22 30.15
CA ALA A 232 0.74 -33.78 30.95
C ALA A 232 2.14 -33.31 30.52
N GLY A 233 2.27 -32.03 30.12
CA GLY A 233 3.52 -31.42 29.69
C GLY A 233 3.87 -31.61 28.20
N GLU A 234 3.09 -32.43 27.47
CA GLU A 234 3.32 -32.73 26.05
C GLU A 234 2.30 -32.04 25.14
N ILE A 235 2.72 -31.67 23.93
CA ILE A 235 1.81 -31.14 22.92
C ILE A 235 0.84 -32.23 22.46
N PRO A 236 -0.49 -32.01 22.53
CA PRO A 236 -1.47 -32.98 22.10
C PRO A 236 -1.28 -33.36 20.62
N ALA A 237 -1.39 -34.66 20.36
CA ALA A 237 -1.22 -35.20 19.01
C ALA A 237 -2.47 -35.91 18.53
N ILE A 238 -2.68 -35.90 17.20
CA ILE A 238 -3.80 -36.58 16.55
C ILE A 238 -3.32 -37.33 15.30
N ASP A 239 -3.87 -38.51 15.09
CA ASP A 239 -3.67 -39.26 13.86
C ASP A 239 -4.76 -38.93 12.86
N ALA A 240 -4.34 -38.38 11.73
CA ALA A 240 -5.20 -38.09 10.59
C ALA A 240 -4.35 -38.09 9.30
N ASP A 241 -4.85 -38.72 8.25
CA ASP A 241 -4.17 -38.71 6.94
C ASP A 241 -4.15 -37.32 6.31
N ALA A 242 -5.23 -36.57 6.52
CA ALA A 242 -5.38 -35.19 6.05
C ALA A 242 -6.26 -34.36 6.98
N LEU A 243 -6.05 -33.05 6.95
CA LEU A 243 -6.93 -32.04 7.56
C LEU A 243 -7.62 -31.20 6.49
N TYR A 244 -8.81 -30.71 6.81
CA TYR A 244 -9.58 -29.77 6.00
C TYR A 244 -9.78 -28.47 6.77
N PRO A 245 -8.75 -27.60 6.85
CA PRO A 245 -8.78 -26.42 7.73
C PRO A 245 -9.77 -25.35 7.27
N LEU A 246 -10.13 -25.36 6.01
CA LEU A 246 -11.05 -24.41 5.40
C LEU A 246 -12.11 -25.19 4.59
N HIS A 247 -13.31 -25.23 5.09
CA HIS A 247 -14.46 -25.83 4.40
C HIS A 247 -15.74 -25.10 4.79
N LYS A 248 -16.75 -25.24 3.96
CA LYS A 248 -18.10 -24.73 4.24
C LYS A 248 -19.07 -25.91 4.18
N ASN A 249 -19.79 -26.13 5.25
CA ASN A 249 -20.82 -27.15 5.29
C ASN A 249 -22.12 -26.56 4.70
N THR A 250 -22.25 -26.66 3.37
CA THR A 250 -23.40 -26.15 2.63
C THR A 250 -24.43 -27.24 2.30
N GLY A 251 -24.25 -28.47 2.79
CA GLY A 251 -25.01 -29.64 2.35
C GLY A 251 -24.64 -30.15 0.95
N GLU A 252 -23.86 -29.40 0.18
CA GLU A 252 -23.25 -29.82 -1.08
C GLU A 252 -21.77 -30.11 -0.85
N ARG A 253 -21.22 -31.07 -1.59
CA ARG A 253 -19.80 -31.41 -1.49
C ARG A 253 -18.98 -30.26 -2.07
N PHE A 254 -18.34 -29.51 -1.19
CA PHE A 254 -17.30 -28.57 -1.52
C PHE A 254 -15.96 -29.22 -1.18
N ASP A 255 -15.11 -29.39 -2.20
CA ASP A 255 -13.73 -29.84 -1.99
C ASP A 255 -12.95 -28.70 -1.36
N GLY A 256 -12.99 -28.62 -0.04
CA GLY A 256 -12.23 -27.64 0.74
C GLY A 256 -10.72 -27.82 0.59
N VAL A 257 -9.98 -26.91 1.16
CA VAL A 257 -8.52 -27.03 1.21
C VAL A 257 -8.14 -28.27 1.99
N MET A 258 -7.50 -29.22 1.32
CA MET A 258 -6.99 -30.47 1.92
C MET A 258 -5.49 -30.34 2.19
N LEU A 259 -5.08 -30.57 3.42
CA LEU A 259 -3.68 -30.52 3.85
C LEU A 259 -3.26 -31.90 4.41
N LYS A 260 -2.23 -32.52 3.82
CA LYS A 260 -1.64 -33.79 4.32
C LYS A 260 -0.49 -33.55 5.27
N THR A 261 0.22 -32.46 5.11
CA THR A 261 1.37 -31.99 5.89
C THR A 261 1.41 -30.47 5.87
N GLY A 262 2.19 -29.82 6.69
CA GLY A 262 2.33 -28.37 6.75
C GLY A 262 1.73 -27.78 8.03
N THR A 263 1.31 -26.52 7.99
CA THR A 263 0.87 -25.79 9.19
C THR A 263 -0.47 -25.08 8.97
N VAL A 264 -1.29 -25.07 10.00
CA VAL A 264 -2.53 -24.29 10.11
C VAL A 264 -2.43 -23.39 11.33
N VAL A 265 -2.61 -22.09 11.17
CA VAL A 265 -2.73 -21.13 12.26
C VAL A 265 -4.09 -20.45 12.16
N LYS A 266 -4.94 -20.62 13.17
CA LYS A 266 -6.25 -19.95 13.22
C LYS A 266 -6.29 -18.91 14.33
N LEU A 267 -6.68 -17.70 13.95
CA LEU A 267 -6.83 -16.53 14.82
C LEU A 267 -8.32 -16.25 15.00
N TYR A 268 -8.78 -16.16 16.24
CA TYR A 268 -10.20 -15.94 16.55
C TYR A 268 -10.48 -14.47 16.84
N ASP A 269 -11.60 -13.95 16.35
CA ASP A 269 -12.01 -12.55 16.52
C ASP A 269 -10.85 -11.57 16.23
N PHE A 270 -10.16 -11.79 15.10
CA PHE A 270 -8.92 -11.12 14.79
C PHE A 270 -9.14 -9.74 14.17
N ARG A 271 -8.53 -8.72 14.78
CA ARG A 271 -8.58 -7.32 14.34
C ARG A 271 -7.43 -7.02 13.39
N VAL A 272 -7.64 -7.25 12.08
CA VAL A 272 -6.65 -6.94 11.05
C VAL A 272 -6.38 -5.42 10.92
N GLY A 273 -7.37 -4.60 11.21
CA GLY A 273 -7.30 -3.14 11.28
C GLY A 273 -8.59 -2.56 11.84
N GLU A 274 -8.55 -1.35 12.40
CA GLU A 274 -9.70 -0.76 13.10
C GLU A 274 -10.96 -0.59 12.25
N LYS A 275 -10.82 -0.49 10.93
CA LYS A 275 -11.91 -0.22 9.98
C LYS A 275 -12.24 -1.40 9.06
N PHE A 276 -11.47 -2.48 9.11
CA PHE A 276 -11.47 -3.50 8.07
C PHE A 276 -12.06 -4.83 8.55
N LYS A 277 -13.38 -4.93 8.52
CA LYS A 277 -14.08 -6.22 8.70
C LYS A 277 -14.43 -6.89 7.36
N SER A 278 -14.37 -6.14 6.26
CA SER A 278 -14.67 -6.63 4.91
C SER A 278 -13.51 -7.44 4.31
N PHE A 279 -13.81 -8.24 3.30
CA PHE A 279 -12.82 -8.98 2.52
C PHE A 279 -11.82 -8.02 1.82
N ARG A 280 -12.34 -6.96 1.24
CA ARG A 280 -11.55 -5.90 0.63
C ARG A 280 -10.62 -5.25 1.64
N GLY A 281 -11.15 -4.86 2.81
CA GLY A 281 -10.34 -4.23 3.85
C GLY A 281 -9.20 -5.11 4.36
N ALA A 282 -9.40 -6.44 4.46
CA ALA A 282 -8.32 -7.37 4.80
C ALA A 282 -7.19 -7.33 3.76
N ARG A 283 -7.53 -7.36 2.46
CA ARG A 283 -6.55 -7.26 1.37
C ARG A 283 -5.80 -5.93 1.37
N GLU A 284 -6.50 -4.83 1.63
CA GLU A 284 -5.92 -3.50 1.76
C GLU A 284 -4.92 -3.42 2.92
N ALA A 285 -5.26 -3.99 4.09
CA ALA A 285 -4.36 -4.06 5.24
C ALA A 285 -3.08 -4.86 4.94
N PHE A 286 -3.18 -5.93 4.13
CA PHE A 286 -2.00 -6.69 3.71
C PHE A 286 -1.17 -5.94 2.67
N ASN A 287 -1.80 -5.24 1.71
CA ASN A 287 -1.11 -4.41 0.72
C ASN A 287 -0.30 -3.28 1.37
N GLU A 288 -0.76 -2.72 2.49
CA GLU A 288 0.00 -1.70 3.22
C GLU A 288 1.33 -2.21 3.78
N ASN A 289 1.48 -3.51 3.96
CA ASN A 289 2.63 -4.14 4.61
C ASN A 289 3.43 -5.08 3.69
N LEU A 290 2.93 -5.34 2.47
CA LEU A 290 3.60 -6.16 1.46
C LEU A 290 3.61 -5.41 0.14
N THR A 291 4.78 -4.93 -0.30
CA THR A 291 4.96 -4.31 -1.61
C THR A 291 4.80 -5.34 -2.73
N GLU A 292 5.34 -6.53 -2.52
CA GLU A 292 5.09 -7.74 -3.31
C GLU A 292 5.10 -8.95 -2.38
N THR A 293 4.52 -10.06 -2.80
CA THR A 293 4.72 -11.35 -2.13
C THR A 293 5.79 -12.14 -2.89
N ILE A 294 6.68 -12.80 -2.17
CA ILE A 294 7.74 -13.62 -2.78
C ILE A 294 7.15 -14.86 -3.47
N LEU A 295 6.11 -15.44 -2.87
CA LEU A 295 5.31 -16.52 -3.44
C LEU A 295 3.84 -16.08 -3.50
N PRO A 296 3.05 -16.59 -4.47
CA PRO A 296 1.67 -16.19 -4.63
C PRO A 296 0.79 -16.75 -3.51
N PHE A 297 -0.13 -15.92 -3.00
CA PHE A 297 -1.15 -16.30 -2.03
C PHE A 297 -2.54 -16.37 -2.66
N ARG A 298 -3.42 -17.11 -2.02
CA ARG A 298 -4.85 -17.09 -2.25
C ARG A 298 -5.56 -16.65 -0.98
N ILE A 299 -6.37 -15.58 -1.06
CA ILE A 299 -7.23 -15.16 0.04
C ILE A 299 -8.65 -15.62 -0.27
N MET A 300 -9.31 -16.26 0.71
CA MET A 300 -10.64 -16.85 0.55
C MET A 300 -11.57 -16.34 1.66
N ASP A 301 -12.70 -15.75 1.30
CA ASP A 301 -13.74 -15.34 2.25
C ASP A 301 -14.92 -16.31 2.20
N PHE A 302 -15.14 -17.02 3.29
CA PHE A 302 -16.17 -18.04 3.45
C PHE A 302 -17.50 -17.49 3.99
N ARG A 303 -17.62 -16.19 4.20
CA ARG A 303 -18.77 -15.55 4.85
C ARG A 303 -19.88 -15.14 3.89
N TRP A 304 -19.68 -15.32 2.59
CA TRP A 304 -20.66 -14.97 1.56
C TRP A 304 -21.87 -15.90 1.56
N SER A 305 -23.00 -15.39 1.13
CA SER A 305 -24.16 -16.23 0.82
C SER A 305 -23.93 -16.97 -0.49
N PRO A 306 -24.36 -18.25 -0.62
CA PRO A 306 -24.28 -18.98 -1.87
C PRO A 306 -25.01 -18.28 -3.00
N ASP A 307 -24.33 -18.12 -4.14
CA ASP A 307 -24.91 -17.53 -5.36
C ASP A 307 -24.73 -18.49 -6.54
N LYS A 308 -25.76 -19.29 -6.79
CA LYS A 308 -25.76 -20.29 -7.87
C LYS A 308 -25.68 -19.69 -9.28
N LYS A 309 -26.03 -18.39 -9.44
CA LYS A 309 -25.98 -17.72 -10.75
C LYS A 309 -24.54 -17.43 -11.19
N ARG A 310 -23.65 -17.22 -10.25
CA ARG A 310 -22.24 -16.93 -10.53
C ARG A 310 -21.37 -18.17 -10.78
N GLY A 311 -21.83 -19.35 -10.37
CA GLY A 311 -21.07 -20.61 -10.53
C GLY A 311 -19.80 -20.66 -9.67
N GLY A 312 -18.97 -21.71 -9.88
CA GLY A 312 -17.69 -21.90 -9.19
C GLY A 312 -17.78 -21.81 -7.67
N LEU A 313 -16.78 -21.20 -7.01
CA LEU A 313 -16.75 -21.04 -5.55
C LEU A 313 -17.85 -20.11 -5.02
N ARG A 314 -18.28 -19.13 -5.80
CA ARG A 314 -19.38 -18.21 -5.41
C ARG A 314 -20.71 -18.95 -5.31
N ALA A 315 -20.92 -20.02 -6.09
CA ALA A 315 -22.10 -20.89 -5.94
C ALA A 315 -22.18 -21.52 -4.54
N HIS A 316 -21.05 -21.68 -3.86
CA HIS A 316 -20.94 -22.20 -2.49
C HIS A 316 -20.80 -21.09 -1.43
N GLY A 317 -20.91 -19.82 -1.83
CA GLY A 317 -20.77 -18.68 -0.93
C GLY A 317 -19.34 -18.43 -0.47
N ILE A 318 -18.38 -18.62 -1.36
CA ILE A 318 -16.96 -18.39 -1.12
C ILE A 318 -16.44 -17.41 -2.17
N ASP A 319 -15.85 -16.31 -1.75
CA ASP A 319 -15.04 -15.45 -2.62
C ASP A 319 -13.58 -15.80 -2.48
N ALA A 320 -12.88 -15.96 -3.58
CA ALA A 320 -11.48 -16.34 -3.61
C ALA A 320 -10.71 -15.50 -4.61
N ARG A 321 -9.67 -14.82 -4.13
CA ARG A 321 -8.88 -13.90 -4.95
C ARG A 321 -7.39 -14.22 -4.82
N PRO A 322 -6.61 -14.08 -5.90
CA PRO A 322 -5.16 -14.09 -5.81
C PRO A 322 -4.69 -12.84 -5.04
N PHE A 323 -3.54 -12.98 -4.36
CA PHE A 323 -2.91 -11.88 -3.64
C PHE A 323 -1.41 -11.92 -3.89
N TYR A 324 -0.88 -10.84 -4.47
CA TYR A 324 0.52 -10.71 -4.89
C TYR A 324 1.19 -9.45 -4.32
N GLY A 325 0.49 -8.68 -3.46
CA GLY A 325 1.00 -7.48 -2.82
C GLY A 325 0.58 -6.17 -3.50
N MET A 326 1.06 -5.07 -2.94
CA MET A 326 0.70 -3.69 -3.30
C MET A 326 0.96 -3.38 -4.77
N GLU A 327 2.13 -3.74 -5.28
CA GLU A 327 2.52 -3.46 -6.67
C GLU A 327 1.52 -4.04 -7.67
N TYR A 328 1.12 -5.28 -7.45
CA TYR A 328 0.10 -5.93 -8.27
C TYR A 328 -1.27 -5.26 -8.12
N ALA A 329 -1.67 -4.97 -6.88
CA ALA A 329 -2.95 -4.32 -6.60
C ALA A 329 -3.08 -2.93 -7.26
N LEU A 330 -1.98 -2.19 -7.38
CA LEU A 330 -1.92 -0.89 -8.05
C LEU A 330 -1.96 -1.00 -9.58
N ARG A 331 -1.45 -2.10 -10.14
CA ARG A 331 -1.40 -2.36 -11.60
C ARG A 331 -2.63 -3.07 -12.15
N ARG A 332 -3.56 -3.49 -11.30
CA ARG A 332 -4.74 -4.25 -11.71
C ARG A 332 -5.53 -3.49 -12.78
N ARG A 333 -5.82 -4.16 -13.91
CA ARG A 333 -6.52 -3.59 -15.07
C ARG A 333 -8.00 -3.32 -14.80
N GLU A 334 -8.61 -2.46 -15.59
CA GLU A 334 -10.04 -2.12 -15.49
C GLU A 334 -10.97 -3.30 -15.73
N ASP A 335 -10.59 -4.17 -16.66
CA ASP A 335 -11.31 -5.40 -17.04
C ASP A 335 -11.49 -6.42 -15.88
N GLU A 336 -10.64 -6.38 -14.85
CA GLU A 336 -10.81 -7.22 -13.66
C GLU A 336 -11.74 -6.61 -12.60
N ARG A 337 -12.27 -5.40 -12.83
CA ARG A 337 -13.15 -4.66 -11.90
C ARG A 337 -14.62 -4.97 -12.10
N GLU A 338 -15.04 -5.30 -13.32
CA GLU A 338 -16.44 -5.66 -13.63
C GLU A 338 -16.92 -6.87 -12.81
N GLU A 339 -16.00 -7.72 -12.32
CA GLU A 339 -16.33 -8.84 -11.43
C GLU A 339 -16.50 -8.45 -9.96
N ASP A 340 -16.02 -7.24 -9.54
CA ASP A 340 -16.12 -6.74 -8.17
C ASP A 340 -17.31 -5.77 -7.94
N GLU A 341 -18.05 -5.37 -8.99
CA GLU A 341 -19.10 -4.35 -8.96
C GLU A 341 -20.38 -4.69 -8.18
N ASP A 342 -20.48 -5.92 -7.66
CA ASP A 342 -21.65 -6.36 -6.89
C ASP A 342 -21.48 -6.25 -5.37
N ASP A 343 -20.45 -5.59 -4.86
CA ASP A 343 -20.42 -5.21 -3.46
C ASP A 343 -21.28 -3.94 -3.30
N ASP A 344 -22.43 -4.06 -2.62
CA ASP A 344 -23.34 -2.97 -2.22
C ASP A 344 -22.67 -1.89 -1.31
N GLU A 345 -21.38 -1.98 -1.10
CA GLU A 345 -20.55 -0.95 -0.50
C GLU A 345 -20.11 0.01 -1.61
N GLU A 346 -20.54 1.27 -1.52
CA GLU A 346 -20.23 2.44 -2.34
C GLU A 346 -19.20 2.20 -3.46
N GLN A 347 -19.64 2.31 -4.71
CA GLN A 347 -18.85 2.13 -5.92
C GLN A 347 -17.41 2.57 -5.70
N ALA A 348 -16.51 1.61 -5.60
CA ALA A 348 -15.10 1.93 -5.46
C ALA A 348 -14.70 2.79 -6.66
N PRO A 349 -14.19 4.00 -6.43
CA PRO A 349 -13.77 4.85 -7.53
C PRO A 349 -12.82 4.04 -8.40
N ALA A 350 -13.01 4.06 -9.72
CA ALA A 350 -12.13 3.40 -10.68
C ALA A 350 -10.68 3.66 -10.26
N GLY A 351 -9.89 2.62 -9.99
CA GLY A 351 -8.57 2.77 -9.37
C GLY A 351 -7.62 3.59 -10.22
N ALA A 352 -6.53 4.02 -9.64
CA ALA A 352 -5.49 4.73 -10.36
C ALA A 352 -5.00 3.87 -11.52
N THR A 353 -4.90 4.45 -12.69
CA THR A 353 -4.17 3.84 -13.80
C THR A 353 -2.69 3.97 -13.47
N VAL A 354 -2.06 2.88 -13.05
CA VAL A 354 -0.61 2.87 -12.80
C VAL A 354 0.07 2.73 -14.15
N ALA A 355 0.93 3.69 -14.49
CA ALA A 355 1.82 3.59 -15.64
C ALA A 355 2.91 2.53 -15.37
N GLU A 356 3.72 2.22 -16.37
CA GLU A 356 4.83 1.29 -16.21
C GLU A 356 5.78 1.79 -15.12
N LYS A 357 6.19 0.89 -14.21
CA LYS A 357 7.17 1.25 -13.17
C LYS A 357 8.51 1.59 -13.79
N PHE A 358 9.21 2.52 -13.18
CA PHE A 358 10.55 2.91 -13.60
C PHE A 358 11.55 2.88 -12.46
N GLU A 359 12.82 2.74 -12.83
CA GLU A 359 13.94 2.80 -11.91
C GLU A 359 14.20 4.26 -11.50
N VAL A 360 14.25 4.49 -10.18
CA VAL A 360 14.67 5.76 -9.59
C VAL A 360 16.17 5.81 -9.41
N GLY A 361 16.76 4.68 -9.03
CA GLY A 361 18.20 4.47 -8.96
C GLY A 361 18.57 3.18 -8.26
N VAL A 362 19.83 2.77 -8.45
CA VAL A 362 20.44 1.60 -7.81
C VAL A 362 21.72 2.03 -7.11
N ILE A 363 21.89 1.56 -5.88
CA ILE A 363 23.09 1.79 -5.08
C ILE A 363 23.77 0.46 -4.84
N ASP A 364 25.08 0.43 -5.03
CA ASP A 364 25.94 -0.66 -4.58
C ASP A 364 26.98 -0.06 -3.61
N ASP A 365 26.58 0.04 -2.33
CA ASP A 365 27.44 0.64 -1.30
C ASP A 365 28.29 -0.45 -0.64
N PRO A 366 29.62 -0.28 -0.59
CA PRO A 366 30.54 -1.30 -0.09
C PRO A 366 30.35 -1.64 1.40
N THR A 367 29.59 -0.82 2.15
CA THR A 367 29.33 -1.01 3.60
C THR A 367 27.90 -1.39 3.92
N LEU A 368 26.96 -1.04 3.06
CA LEU A 368 25.53 -1.33 3.26
C LEU A 368 25.07 -2.53 2.42
N GLY A 369 25.65 -2.72 1.24
CA GLY A 369 25.18 -3.65 0.22
C GLY A 369 24.35 -2.96 -0.85
N LYS A 370 23.58 -3.72 -1.64
CA LYS A 370 22.81 -3.23 -2.77
C LYS A 370 21.40 -2.81 -2.38
N ILE A 371 20.99 -1.65 -2.87
CA ILE A 371 19.63 -1.08 -2.69
C ILE A 371 19.07 -0.73 -4.07
N GLU A 372 17.86 -1.17 -4.37
CA GLU A 372 17.14 -0.84 -5.60
C GLU A 372 15.95 0.05 -5.28
N ILE A 373 15.84 1.19 -5.97
CA ILE A 373 14.74 2.14 -5.77
C ILE A 373 13.92 2.21 -7.05
N THR A 374 12.62 1.93 -6.95
CA THR A 374 11.68 1.96 -8.06
C THR A 374 10.48 2.83 -7.74
N ALA A 375 9.89 3.44 -8.75
CA ALA A 375 8.67 4.22 -8.64
C ALA A 375 7.51 3.54 -9.35
N LEU A 376 6.34 3.61 -8.75
CA LEU A 376 5.04 3.24 -9.32
C LEU A 376 4.28 4.53 -9.64
N PRO A 377 4.35 5.03 -10.87
CA PRO A 377 3.72 6.28 -11.27
C PRO A 377 2.21 6.09 -11.47
N MET A 378 1.41 7.08 -11.05
CA MET A 378 -0.05 7.07 -11.12
C MET A 378 -0.54 8.24 -11.96
N ARG A 379 -1.20 7.97 -13.10
CA ARG A 379 -1.77 8.99 -13.97
C ARG A 379 -3.09 9.51 -13.42
N ALA A 380 -3.42 10.75 -13.75
CA ALA A 380 -4.74 11.30 -13.47
C ALA A 380 -5.82 10.43 -14.12
N ARG A 381 -6.96 10.33 -13.45
CA ARG A 381 -8.13 9.65 -14.01
C ARG A 381 -8.80 10.55 -15.06
N ALA A 382 -9.39 9.92 -16.08
CA ALA A 382 -10.14 10.64 -17.11
C ALA A 382 -11.30 11.47 -16.55
N ASP A 383 -11.83 11.12 -15.37
CA ASP A 383 -12.89 11.86 -14.68
C ASP A 383 -12.39 12.99 -13.76
N GLY A 384 -11.10 13.33 -13.82
CA GLY A 384 -10.47 14.38 -13.00
C GLY A 384 -10.31 14.05 -11.53
N LYS A 385 -10.75 12.88 -11.07
CA LYS A 385 -10.64 12.48 -9.65
C LYS A 385 -9.22 12.07 -9.29
N ASP A 386 -8.97 12.05 -7.98
CA ASP A 386 -7.69 11.65 -7.39
C ASP A 386 -7.23 10.27 -7.88
N PRO A 387 -6.01 10.15 -8.42
CA PRO A 387 -5.48 8.89 -8.94
C PRO A 387 -5.23 7.84 -7.86
N LEU A 388 -5.13 8.22 -6.59
CA LEU A 388 -4.83 7.30 -5.51
C LEU A 388 -6.01 6.38 -5.19
N PRO A 389 -5.79 5.06 -5.07
CA PRO A 389 -6.81 4.18 -4.52
C PRO A 389 -7.11 4.55 -3.06
N GLY A 390 -8.37 4.36 -2.65
CA GLY A 390 -8.85 4.78 -1.33
C GLY A 390 -7.99 4.25 -0.18
N TRP A 391 -7.54 3.00 -0.27
CA TRP A 391 -6.71 2.39 0.78
C TRP A 391 -5.33 3.05 0.89
N LEU A 392 -4.69 3.45 -0.21
CA LEU A 392 -3.41 4.14 -0.17
C LEU A 392 -3.56 5.60 0.28
N LYS A 393 -4.72 6.23 -0.01
CA LYS A 393 -5.06 7.59 0.41
C LYS A 393 -5.36 7.68 1.91
N HIS A 394 -6.01 6.66 2.45
CA HIS A 394 -6.49 6.61 3.83
C HIS A 394 -5.66 5.71 4.75
N THR A 395 -4.43 5.34 4.35
CA THR A 395 -3.48 4.71 5.26
C THR A 395 -3.30 5.59 6.48
N SER A 396 -3.15 5.00 7.65
CA SER A 396 -2.97 5.72 8.91
C SER A 396 -1.80 6.72 8.86
N SER A 397 -0.81 6.47 7.98
CA SER A 397 0.39 7.29 7.82
C SER A 397 0.43 8.10 6.53
N ASN A 398 -0.54 7.98 5.61
CA ASN A 398 -0.49 8.60 4.28
C ASN A 398 0.85 8.38 3.56
N SER A 399 1.33 7.14 3.63
CA SER A 399 2.68 6.75 3.19
C SER A 399 2.80 6.72 1.67
N ARG A 400 3.98 7.12 1.17
CA ARG A 400 4.32 7.10 -0.26
C ARG A 400 5.66 6.45 -0.55
N VAL A 401 6.50 6.28 0.46
CA VAL A 401 7.81 5.65 0.33
C VAL A 401 7.85 4.45 1.25
N PHE A 402 8.14 3.30 0.68
CA PHE A 402 8.08 2.00 1.35
C PHE A 402 9.44 1.33 1.28
N HIS A 403 10.09 1.18 2.42
CA HIS A 403 11.34 0.43 2.55
C HIS A 403 11.00 -1.03 2.81
N ALA A 404 11.37 -1.91 1.90
CA ALA A 404 11.00 -3.32 1.94
C ALA A 404 12.22 -4.25 1.97
N VAL A 405 12.05 -5.39 2.62
CA VAL A 405 12.98 -6.52 2.58
C VAL A 405 12.18 -7.74 2.16
N ASN A 406 12.54 -8.35 1.04
CA ASN A 406 11.80 -9.46 0.43
C ASN A 406 10.30 -9.15 0.32
N GLY A 407 9.98 -7.96 -0.18
CA GLY A 407 8.62 -7.46 -0.35
C GLY A 407 7.90 -7.05 0.94
N GLN A 408 8.38 -7.41 2.12
CA GLN A 408 7.78 -6.99 3.38
C GLN A 408 8.26 -5.61 3.82
N VAL A 409 7.32 -4.70 4.07
CA VAL A 409 7.61 -3.32 4.49
C VAL A 409 8.20 -3.30 5.90
N GLN A 410 9.38 -2.68 6.02
CA GLN A 410 10.12 -2.51 7.28
C GLN A 410 10.01 -1.09 7.83
N TYR A 411 9.81 -0.10 6.94
CA TYR A 411 9.68 1.30 7.30
C TYR A 411 8.90 2.05 6.22
N LYS A 412 8.15 3.07 6.63
CA LYS A 412 7.34 3.89 5.73
C LYS A 412 7.64 5.36 5.94
N GLN A 413 7.64 6.13 4.85
CA GLN A 413 7.71 7.59 4.91
C GLN A 413 6.47 8.19 4.24
N THR A 414 5.99 9.30 4.82
CA THR A 414 4.77 9.97 4.38
C THR A 414 5.00 10.74 3.08
N ARG A 415 3.90 11.19 2.45
CA ARG A 415 3.97 12.09 1.29
C ARG A 415 4.78 13.36 1.55
N GLY A 416 4.85 13.83 2.80
CA GLY A 416 5.67 14.99 3.19
C GLY A 416 7.16 14.77 2.94
N TYR A 417 7.64 13.54 3.02
CA TYR A 417 9.02 13.20 2.68
C TYR A 417 9.33 13.52 1.20
N LEU A 418 8.44 13.17 0.28
CA LEU A 418 8.60 13.49 -1.15
C LEU A 418 8.61 15.01 -1.38
N SER A 419 7.78 15.77 -0.65
CA SER A 419 7.83 17.23 -0.69
C SER A 419 9.19 17.76 -0.25
N ASN A 420 9.78 17.19 0.82
CA ASN A 420 11.12 17.57 1.31
C ASN A 420 12.26 17.13 0.37
N CYS A 421 11.99 16.23 -0.57
CA CYS A 421 12.91 15.84 -1.63
C CYS A 421 12.73 16.65 -2.94
N GLY A 422 11.84 17.66 -2.98
CA GLY A 422 11.60 18.48 -4.16
C GLY A 422 10.52 17.94 -5.10
N PHE A 423 9.71 16.96 -4.67
CA PHE A 423 8.69 16.30 -5.47
C PHE A 423 7.25 16.56 -4.98
N SER A 424 6.99 17.77 -4.50
CA SER A 424 5.66 18.17 -4.02
C SER A 424 4.56 17.94 -5.06
N GLY A 425 4.81 18.27 -6.33
CA GLY A 425 3.83 18.15 -7.42
C GLY A 425 3.41 16.72 -7.76
N ILE A 426 4.24 15.72 -7.41
CA ILE A 426 3.94 14.32 -7.69
C ILE A 426 3.75 13.46 -6.44
N LYS A 427 3.75 14.05 -5.24
CA LYS A 427 3.63 13.31 -3.97
C LYS A 427 2.37 12.44 -3.87
N ASP A 428 1.31 12.78 -4.59
CA ASP A 428 0.05 12.04 -4.67
C ASP A 428 -0.11 11.29 -6.02
N ARG A 429 0.96 11.28 -6.85
CA ARG A 429 1.03 10.66 -8.17
C ARG A 429 2.12 9.59 -8.29
N VAL A 430 2.73 9.19 -7.17
CA VAL A 430 3.79 8.17 -7.16
C VAL A 430 3.82 7.44 -5.82
N ALA A 431 4.11 6.14 -5.86
CA ALA A 431 4.58 5.37 -4.71
C ALA A 431 6.01 4.89 -5.00
N ILE A 432 6.92 5.10 -4.06
CA ILE A 432 8.34 4.69 -4.20
C ILE A 432 8.56 3.44 -3.35
N ILE A 433 9.15 2.42 -3.95
CA ILE A 433 9.56 1.18 -3.30
C ILE A 433 11.08 1.15 -3.26
N ILE A 434 11.62 0.98 -2.07
CA ILE A 434 13.04 0.84 -1.80
C ILE A 434 13.27 -0.61 -1.38
N ASP A 435 13.78 -1.42 -2.30
CA ASP A 435 14.13 -2.81 -2.05
C ASP A 435 15.51 -2.89 -1.41
N ALA A 436 15.53 -3.21 -0.12
CA ALA A 436 16.70 -3.37 0.71
C ALA A 436 17.04 -4.86 0.97
N SER A 437 16.54 -5.77 0.14
CA SER A 437 16.69 -7.23 0.32
C SER A 437 18.13 -7.70 0.13
N GLN A 438 18.95 -6.93 -0.61
CA GLN A 438 20.33 -7.25 -0.92
C GLN A 438 21.35 -6.46 -0.08
N LEU A 439 20.91 -5.91 1.06
CA LEU A 439 21.84 -5.38 2.06
C LEU A 439 22.67 -6.51 2.66
N ASP A 440 23.87 -6.18 3.11
CA ASP A 440 24.70 -7.11 3.85
C ASP A 440 24.02 -7.58 5.15
N GLU A 441 24.23 -8.83 5.53
CA GLU A 441 23.59 -9.44 6.69
C GLU A 441 23.82 -8.63 7.98
N GLY A 442 25.05 -8.14 8.20
CA GLY A 442 25.38 -7.28 9.32
C GLY A 442 24.65 -5.94 9.31
N THR A 443 24.38 -5.40 8.12
CA THR A 443 23.62 -4.17 7.93
C THR A 443 22.15 -4.36 8.28
N HIS A 444 21.53 -5.47 7.88
CA HIS A 444 20.16 -5.78 8.27
C HIS A 444 19.92 -5.72 9.78
N TYR A 445 20.85 -6.30 10.58
CA TYR A 445 20.73 -6.29 12.05
C TYR A 445 20.92 -4.90 12.67
N LYS A 446 21.71 -4.03 12.02
CA LYS A 446 22.00 -2.68 12.52
C LYS A 446 21.00 -1.65 12.03
N LEU A 447 20.19 -1.96 11.00
CA LEU A 447 19.31 -1.03 10.34
C LEU A 447 17.87 -1.11 10.88
N TRP A 448 17.31 -2.32 10.97
CA TRP A 448 15.89 -2.48 11.27
C TRP A 448 15.62 -2.72 12.76
N LYS A 449 14.63 -2.03 13.32
CA LYS A 449 14.10 -2.40 14.64
C LYS A 449 13.30 -3.69 14.56
N GLY A 450 13.21 -4.40 15.71
CA GLY A 450 12.43 -5.64 15.80
C GLY A 450 10.92 -5.47 15.53
N ASP A 451 10.37 -4.27 15.75
CA ASP A 451 8.99 -3.90 15.43
C ASP A 451 8.75 -3.74 13.92
N ARG A 452 9.81 -3.69 13.11
CA ARG A 452 9.79 -3.49 11.65
C ARG A 452 8.98 -2.27 11.21
N GLU A 453 9.03 -1.19 11.98
CA GLU A 453 8.35 0.07 11.69
C GLU A 453 9.30 1.26 11.68
N ASN A 454 10.48 1.03 12.22
CA ASN A 454 11.46 2.07 12.42
C ASN A 454 12.85 1.60 12.03
N ILE A 455 13.64 2.58 11.61
CA ILE A 455 15.08 2.42 11.43
C ILE A 455 15.77 2.72 12.76
N LEU A 456 16.80 1.95 13.10
CA LEU A 456 17.62 2.20 14.28
C LEU A 456 18.37 3.54 14.13
N GLN A 457 18.31 4.36 15.18
CA GLN A 457 19.03 5.63 15.23
C GLN A 457 20.50 5.37 15.59
N ASN A 458 21.29 5.08 14.56
CA ASN A 458 22.74 4.86 14.62
C ASN A 458 23.38 5.27 13.28
N ASP A 459 24.70 5.26 13.21
CA ASP A 459 25.45 5.67 12.01
C ASP A 459 25.04 4.91 10.74
N THR A 460 24.69 3.62 10.85
CA THR A 460 24.19 2.80 9.74
C THR A 460 22.84 3.29 9.23
N GLY A 461 21.91 3.60 10.15
CA GLY A 461 20.58 4.11 9.83
C GLY A 461 20.63 5.50 9.21
N GLU A 462 21.45 6.40 9.77
CA GLU A 462 21.65 7.75 9.24
C GLU A 462 22.26 7.72 7.85
N ARG A 463 23.32 6.91 7.64
CA ARG A 463 23.93 6.72 6.34
C ARG A 463 22.94 6.19 5.31
N TYR A 464 22.19 5.14 5.65
CA TYR A 464 21.17 4.56 4.78
C TYR A 464 20.14 5.59 4.33
N LEU A 465 19.56 6.35 5.27
CA LEU A 465 18.55 7.36 4.97
C LEU A 465 19.12 8.52 4.13
N THR A 466 20.39 8.91 4.38
CA THR A 466 21.08 9.95 3.62
C THR A 466 21.27 9.52 2.16
N ILE A 467 21.82 8.33 1.92
CA ILE A 467 22.07 7.81 0.57
C ILE A 467 20.74 7.65 -0.20
N VAL A 468 19.71 7.07 0.43
CA VAL A 468 18.39 6.92 -0.18
C VAL A 468 17.81 8.27 -0.57
N LYS A 469 17.92 9.28 0.30
CA LYS A 469 17.44 10.64 0.00
C LYS A 469 18.19 11.28 -1.16
N GLU A 470 19.51 11.17 -1.18
CA GLU A 470 20.34 11.72 -2.25
C GLU A 470 19.96 11.17 -3.63
N ILE A 471 19.71 9.85 -3.72
CA ILE A 471 19.30 9.22 -4.98
C ILE A 471 17.89 9.66 -5.40
N ILE A 472 16.95 9.72 -4.46
CA ILE A 472 15.61 10.22 -4.78
C ILE A 472 15.69 11.66 -5.27
N VAL A 473 16.43 12.53 -4.58
CA VAL A 473 16.59 13.96 -4.95
C VAL A 473 17.27 14.14 -6.31
N GLN A 474 18.21 13.27 -6.66
CA GLN A 474 19.00 13.38 -7.89
C GLN A 474 18.43 12.53 -9.04
N SER A 475 17.27 11.91 -8.90
CA SER A 475 16.71 10.99 -9.89
C SER A 475 16.19 11.71 -11.14
N PRO A 476 16.81 11.52 -12.32
CA PRO A 476 16.30 12.08 -13.56
C PRO A 476 14.90 11.55 -13.92
N SER A 477 14.63 10.27 -13.65
CA SER A 477 13.35 9.64 -13.96
C SER A 477 12.20 10.23 -13.14
N LEU A 478 12.44 10.64 -11.89
CA LEU A 478 11.45 11.34 -11.07
C LEU A 478 11.25 12.79 -11.54
N ASP A 479 12.31 13.47 -11.97
CA ASP A 479 12.20 14.81 -12.56
C ASP A 479 11.43 14.76 -13.88
N ASP A 480 11.70 13.78 -14.76
CA ASP A 480 10.95 13.57 -15.99
C ASP A 480 9.46 13.32 -15.71
N TRP A 481 9.15 12.47 -14.73
CA TRP A 481 7.77 12.22 -14.31
C TRP A 481 7.11 13.48 -13.72
N LYS A 482 7.82 14.26 -12.91
CA LYS A 482 7.35 15.56 -12.38
C LYS A 482 7.01 16.52 -13.53
N GLN A 483 7.89 16.63 -14.53
CA GLN A 483 7.65 17.47 -15.71
C GLN A 483 6.45 16.98 -16.52
N GLN A 484 6.32 15.67 -16.73
CA GLN A 484 5.18 15.10 -17.45
C GLN A 484 3.86 15.42 -16.73
N ILE A 485 3.78 15.20 -15.42
CA ILE A 485 2.58 15.52 -14.63
C ILE A 485 2.28 17.02 -14.65
N ALA A 486 3.29 17.88 -14.53
CA ALA A 486 3.10 19.31 -14.63
C ALA A 486 2.51 19.73 -15.98
N ARG A 487 2.97 19.11 -17.08
CA ARG A 487 2.41 19.35 -18.44
C ARG A 487 0.96 18.86 -18.55
N GLU A 488 0.65 17.65 -18.07
CA GLU A 488 -0.71 17.10 -18.06
C GLU A 488 -1.67 17.99 -17.25
N ASP A 489 -1.24 18.47 -16.09
CA ASP A 489 -2.03 19.33 -15.23
C ASP A 489 -2.22 20.74 -15.84
N LEU A 490 -1.19 21.31 -16.48
CA LEU A 490 -1.30 22.57 -17.23
C LEU A 490 -2.27 22.43 -18.40
N LYS A 491 -2.19 21.35 -19.18
CA LYS A 491 -3.12 21.08 -20.28
C LYS A 491 -4.57 20.99 -19.80
N ARG A 492 -4.78 20.33 -18.65
CA ARG A 492 -6.11 20.22 -18.05
C ARG A 492 -6.65 21.56 -17.53
N ILE A 493 -5.81 22.36 -16.86
CA ILE A 493 -6.18 23.72 -16.41
C ILE A 493 -6.54 24.62 -17.59
N ALA A 494 -5.81 24.53 -18.68
CA ALA A 494 -6.09 25.32 -19.88
C ALA A 494 -7.41 24.95 -20.56
N THR A 495 -7.88 23.70 -20.41
CA THR A 495 -9.11 23.19 -21.04
C THR A 495 -10.35 23.24 -20.14
N GLU A 496 -10.20 23.32 -18.82
CA GLU A 496 -11.31 23.33 -17.87
C GLU A 496 -11.47 24.71 -17.21
N ASP A 497 -12.70 25.20 -17.12
CA ASP A 497 -13.08 26.47 -16.47
C ASP A 497 -13.08 26.33 -14.93
N THR A 498 -11.93 25.96 -14.32
CA THR A 498 -11.86 25.56 -12.90
C THR A 498 -10.81 26.30 -12.08
N ASN A 499 -11.22 27.42 -11.48
CA ASN A 499 -10.47 28.14 -10.43
C ASN A 499 -10.10 27.23 -9.23
N ASP A 500 -10.97 26.27 -8.88
CA ASP A 500 -10.76 25.30 -7.78
C ASP A 500 -9.59 24.33 -8.01
N LEU A 501 -9.35 23.95 -9.25
CA LEU A 501 -8.28 23.00 -9.59
C LEU A 501 -6.90 23.68 -9.49
N PHE A 502 -6.84 24.93 -9.96
CA PHE A 502 -5.62 25.73 -9.85
C PHE A 502 -5.26 26.04 -8.40
N GLN A 503 -6.24 26.38 -7.58
CA GLN A 503 -5.99 26.65 -6.16
C GLN A 503 -5.41 25.42 -5.46
N LYS A 504 -5.97 24.23 -5.75
CA LYS A 504 -5.43 22.96 -5.24
C LYS A 504 -4.00 22.68 -5.72
N LEU A 505 -3.68 23.07 -6.94
CA LEU A 505 -2.33 22.93 -7.50
C LEU A 505 -1.35 23.92 -6.83
N VAL A 506 -1.74 25.18 -6.67
CA VAL A 506 -0.96 26.21 -5.99
C VAL A 506 -0.72 25.84 -4.52
N ASP A 507 -1.73 25.33 -3.84
CA ASP A 507 -1.62 24.87 -2.44
C ASP A 507 -0.78 23.58 -2.30
N SER A 508 -0.71 22.78 -3.36
CA SER A 508 0.02 21.51 -3.36
C SER A 508 1.49 21.63 -3.72
N ASP A 509 1.89 22.65 -4.50
CA ASP A 509 3.25 22.78 -5.02
C ASP A 509 3.70 24.23 -5.21
N ARG A 510 4.44 24.75 -4.21
CA ARG A 510 5.10 26.06 -4.34
C ARG A 510 6.14 26.12 -5.46
N GLU A 511 6.69 24.99 -5.88
CA GLU A 511 7.63 24.91 -7.00
C GLU A 511 6.90 25.02 -8.35
N LEU A 512 5.65 24.56 -8.45
CA LEU A 512 4.84 24.80 -9.65
C LEU A 512 4.63 26.31 -9.86
N ILE A 513 4.49 27.09 -8.79
CA ILE A 513 4.44 28.55 -8.85
C ILE A 513 5.77 29.12 -9.38
N ALA A 514 6.91 28.56 -8.97
CA ALA A 514 8.23 28.95 -9.48
C ALA A 514 8.43 28.51 -10.93
N LEU A 515 7.86 27.38 -11.35
CA LEU A 515 7.83 26.93 -12.75
C LEU A 515 6.93 27.82 -13.62
N LEU A 516 5.90 28.43 -13.03
CA LEU A 516 5.05 29.44 -13.69
C LEU A 516 5.68 30.86 -13.65
N ASP A 517 6.76 31.05 -12.87
CA ASP A 517 7.51 32.30 -12.87
C ASP A 517 8.43 32.33 -14.11
N GLN A 518 8.14 33.22 -15.04
CA GLN A 518 8.78 33.37 -16.36
C GLN A 518 10.32 33.53 -16.37
N ARG A 519 10.96 33.42 -15.22
CA ARG A 519 12.42 33.57 -15.07
C ARG A 519 13.18 32.26 -15.18
N ASP A 520 12.50 31.09 -15.27
CA ASP A 520 13.17 29.81 -15.42
C ASP A 520 13.17 29.35 -16.89
N PRO A 521 14.31 29.43 -17.60
CA PRO A 521 14.42 29.04 -19.01
C PRO A 521 14.36 27.53 -19.26
N THR A 522 14.18 26.71 -18.22
CA THR A 522 14.18 25.23 -18.36
C THR A 522 12.83 24.64 -18.65
N LEU A 523 11.75 25.42 -18.58
CA LEU A 523 10.41 24.98 -18.93
C LEU A 523 10.24 25.00 -20.47
N LYS A 524 10.66 23.92 -21.12
CA LYS A 524 10.24 23.65 -22.50
C LYS A 524 8.78 23.19 -22.45
N LEU A 525 7.88 24.02 -23.00
CA LEU A 525 6.52 23.59 -23.33
C LEU A 525 6.57 22.34 -24.21
N PRO A 526 5.59 21.42 -24.11
CA PRO A 526 5.60 20.20 -24.90
C PRO A 526 5.71 20.54 -26.38
N ASP A 527 6.61 19.83 -27.10
CA ASP A 527 6.56 19.82 -28.56
C ASP A 527 5.17 19.28 -28.98
N PRO A 528 4.44 19.96 -29.88
CA PRO A 528 3.11 19.55 -30.31
C PRO A 528 3.21 18.34 -31.27
N LYS A 529 3.58 17.19 -30.75
CA LYS A 529 3.58 15.92 -31.48
C LYS A 529 2.97 14.84 -30.61
N ASP A 530 1.65 14.78 -30.63
CA ASP A 530 0.89 13.54 -30.55
C ASP A 530 -0.61 13.85 -30.75
N ASP A 531 -1.10 13.39 -31.89
CA ASP A 531 -2.48 13.05 -32.30
C ASP A 531 -3.68 13.86 -31.75
N ASP A 532 -3.75 15.17 -32.08
CA ASP A 532 -5.00 15.88 -32.30
C ASP A 532 -4.65 17.15 -33.13
N GLU A 533 -5.52 17.62 -33.97
CA GLU A 533 -5.30 18.71 -34.95
C GLU A 533 -4.33 19.79 -34.40
N GLU A 534 -3.14 19.92 -35.04
CA GLU A 534 -2.11 20.88 -34.63
C GLU A 534 -2.74 22.29 -34.50
N PHE A 535 -2.70 22.88 -33.31
CA PHE A 535 -3.09 24.26 -33.11
C PHE A 535 -2.11 25.16 -33.86
N GLU A 536 -2.51 25.64 -35.05
CA GLU A 536 -1.80 26.67 -35.81
C GLU A 536 -2.05 28.06 -35.21
N GLY A 537 -1.32 28.40 -34.12
CA GLY A 537 -1.36 29.75 -33.58
C GLY A 537 -0.78 30.77 -34.51
N LYS A 538 -1.19 32.04 -34.36
CA LYS A 538 -0.63 33.18 -35.10
C LYS A 538 0.48 33.87 -34.30
N PHE A 539 1.54 34.24 -35.01
CA PHE A 539 2.65 34.99 -34.40
C PHE A 539 2.15 36.27 -33.72
N ASP A 540 1.38 37.12 -34.42
CA ASP A 540 0.62 38.19 -33.80
C ASP A 540 -0.86 37.80 -33.73
N PRO A 541 -1.43 37.69 -32.51
CA PRO A 541 -2.82 37.30 -32.36
C PRO A 541 -3.77 38.30 -33.00
N THR A 542 -4.92 37.81 -33.47
CA THR A 542 -5.94 38.62 -34.12
C THR A 542 -7.16 38.84 -33.26
N PHE A 543 -7.34 38.08 -32.22
CA PHE A 543 -8.41 38.26 -31.25
C PHE A 543 -7.96 37.91 -29.83
N PHE A 544 -8.67 38.45 -28.86
CA PHE A 544 -8.62 38.12 -27.45
C PHE A 544 -10.05 38.20 -26.93
N THR A 545 -10.59 37.12 -26.39
CA THR A 545 -11.99 37.06 -25.95
C THR A 545 -12.05 36.41 -24.56
N LEU A 546 -12.67 37.09 -23.63
CA LEU A 546 -12.86 36.57 -22.24
C LEU A 546 -13.85 35.43 -22.21
N GLY A 547 -13.73 34.55 -21.20
CA GLY A 547 -14.73 33.56 -20.87
C GLY A 547 -16.08 34.23 -20.59
N LYS A 548 -17.17 33.66 -21.08
CA LYS A 548 -18.54 34.24 -21.05
C LYS A 548 -18.99 34.76 -19.67
N ARG A 549 -18.50 34.17 -18.59
CA ARG A 549 -18.80 34.60 -17.22
C ARG A 549 -18.31 36.01 -16.95
N PHE A 550 -17.15 36.37 -17.44
CA PHE A 550 -16.48 37.65 -17.14
C PHE A 550 -16.95 38.80 -17.99
N GLU A 551 -17.82 38.54 -18.97
CA GLU A 551 -18.49 39.59 -19.74
C GLU A 551 -19.51 40.36 -18.90
N SER A 552 -20.04 39.75 -17.82
CA SER A 552 -21.12 40.33 -17.01
C SER A 552 -20.87 40.31 -15.50
N GLU A 553 -19.92 39.52 -15.00
CA GLU A 553 -19.66 39.35 -13.58
C GLU A 553 -18.21 39.71 -13.25
N PRO A 554 -17.97 40.41 -12.12
CA PRO A 554 -16.60 40.68 -11.66
C PRO A 554 -15.92 39.39 -11.20
N LEU A 555 -14.60 39.33 -11.33
CA LEU A 555 -13.80 38.30 -10.67
C LEU A 555 -13.84 38.54 -9.14
N GLU A 556 -14.45 37.67 -8.41
CA GLU A 556 -14.46 37.73 -6.94
C GLU A 556 -13.14 37.17 -6.39
N LEU A 557 -12.33 38.05 -5.78
CA LEU A 557 -10.96 37.75 -5.35
C LEU A 557 -10.82 37.91 -3.83
N PRO A 558 -10.65 36.82 -3.05
CA PRO A 558 -10.34 36.90 -1.62
C PRO A 558 -8.97 37.51 -1.37
N LEU A 559 -8.81 38.22 -0.23
CA LEU A 559 -7.56 38.88 0.14
C LEU A 559 -6.36 37.93 0.28
N ASN A 560 -6.61 36.68 0.66
CA ASN A 560 -5.58 35.66 0.94
C ASN A 560 -5.42 34.60 -0.16
N LYS A 561 -6.12 34.74 -1.30
CA LYS A 561 -6.10 33.73 -2.38
C LYS A 561 -5.89 34.39 -3.76
N ALA A 562 -5.45 33.58 -4.72
CA ALA A 562 -5.42 33.96 -6.12
C ALA A 562 -6.71 33.52 -6.83
N ARG A 563 -7.14 34.29 -7.86
CA ARG A 563 -8.22 33.92 -8.77
C ARG A 563 -7.83 34.32 -10.21
N ALA A 564 -8.47 33.70 -11.18
CA ALA A 564 -8.08 33.89 -12.58
C ALA A 564 -9.23 34.31 -13.48
N PHE A 565 -8.89 35.11 -14.50
CA PHE A 565 -9.66 35.25 -15.73
C PHE A 565 -9.23 34.19 -16.73
N THR A 566 -10.20 33.64 -17.47
CA THR A 566 -9.96 32.78 -18.62
C THR A 566 -10.28 33.55 -19.88
N ALA A 567 -9.48 33.34 -20.93
CA ALA A 567 -9.67 33.96 -22.22
C ALA A 567 -9.24 32.99 -23.34
N THR A 568 -9.73 33.26 -24.59
CA THR A 568 -9.29 32.57 -25.78
C THR A 568 -8.61 33.53 -26.74
N THR A 569 -7.64 33.07 -27.49
CA THR A 569 -6.85 33.82 -28.48
C THR A 569 -6.32 32.88 -29.55
N ASP A 570 -5.85 33.39 -30.65
CA ASP A 570 -5.10 32.64 -31.65
C ASP A 570 -3.58 32.90 -31.58
N ALA A 571 -3.08 33.33 -30.45
CA ALA A 571 -1.64 33.52 -30.25
C ALA A 571 -0.90 32.16 -30.20
N VAL A 572 0.31 32.08 -30.78
CA VAL A 572 1.20 30.92 -30.66
C VAL A 572 1.58 30.67 -29.18
N ASN A 573 1.82 29.43 -28.82
CA ASN A 573 2.09 29.01 -27.45
C ASN A 573 3.31 29.73 -26.83
N ASP A 574 4.32 30.08 -27.64
CA ASP A 574 5.52 30.79 -27.22
C ASP A 574 5.39 32.34 -27.20
N PHE A 575 4.19 32.87 -27.38
CA PHE A 575 3.92 34.32 -27.51
C PHE A 575 4.60 35.17 -26.41
N PHE A 576 4.55 34.69 -25.15
CA PHE A 576 5.12 35.42 -24.01
C PHE A 576 6.60 35.14 -23.76
N ILE A 577 7.18 34.09 -24.35
CA ILE A 577 8.54 33.63 -24.07
C ILE A 577 9.49 33.67 -25.26
N ARG A 578 8.99 33.94 -26.45
CA ARG A 578 9.79 34.02 -27.68
C ARG A 578 10.83 35.13 -27.60
N ALA A 579 12.00 34.91 -28.23
CA ALA A 579 13.11 35.82 -28.18
C ALA A 579 12.88 37.11 -29.01
N ASP A 580 12.19 36.99 -30.16
CA ASP A 580 11.91 38.09 -31.05
C ASP A 580 10.46 38.56 -30.91
N ASN A 581 10.25 39.87 -30.73
CA ASN A 581 8.94 40.49 -30.60
C ASN A 581 8.09 39.83 -29.47
N GLN A 582 8.66 39.70 -28.30
CA GLN A 582 8.05 39.09 -27.13
C GLN A 582 6.68 39.72 -26.82
N GLY A 583 5.67 38.88 -26.72
CA GLY A 583 4.34 39.30 -26.27
C GLY A 583 4.31 39.63 -24.78
N ARG A 584 3.36 40.49 -24.43
CA ARG A 584 3.16 40.91 -23.02
C ARG A 584 1.68 40.96 -22.71
N LEU A 585 1.36 40.69 -21.46
CA LEU A 585 0.01 40.93 -20.96
C LEU A 585 -0.22 42.44 -20.85
N PHE A 586 -1.30 42.92 -21.41
CA PHE A 586 -1.73 44.31 -21.30
C PHE A 586 -2.73 44.47 -20.16
N VAL A 587 -2.45 45.41 -19.26
CA VAL A 587 -3.36 45.85 -18.18
C VAL A 587 -3.37 47.38 -18.23
N SER A 588 -4.53 47.96 -18.44
CA SER A 588 -4.63 49.43 -18.72
C SER A 588 -4.36 50.31 -17.49
N ASP A 589 -4.58 49.79 -16.28
CA ASP A 589 -4.39 50.56 -15.03
C ASP A 589 -3.06 50.20 -14.37
N GLU A 590 -2.15 51.16 -14.29
CA GLU A 590 -0.86 51.02 -13.59
C GLU A 590 -1.02 50.71 -12.08
N LYS A 591 -2.08 51.20 -11.45
CA LYS A 591 -2.35 50.93 -10.03
C LYS A 591 -2.70 49.46 -9.83
N VAL A 592 -3.43 48.84 -10.76
CA VAL A 592 -3.70 47.41 -10.73
C VAL A 592 -2.41 46.61 -10.88
N ARG A 593 -1.54 46.98 -11.83
CA ARG A 593 -0.22 46.34 -11.99
C ARG A 593 0.64 46.41 -10.72
N ALA A 594 0.59 47.53 -10.00
CA ALA A 594 1.40 47.74 -8.79
C ALA A 594 0.86 46.98 -7.56
N ARG A 595 -0.47 46.77 -7.49
CA ARG A 595 -1.15 46.25 -6.31
C ARG A 595 -1.44 44.75 -6.36
N PHE A 596 -1.37 44.14 -7.57
CA PHE A 596 -1.62 42.71 -7.76
C PHE A 596 -0.38 42.00 -8.32
N ALA A 597 -0.08 40.83 -7.78
CA ALA A 597 0.81 39.90 -8.46
C ALA A 597 0.01 39.23 -9.59
N ILE A 598 0.48 39.41 -10.85
CA ILE A 598 -0.21 38.93 -12.03
C ILE A 598 0.65 37.86 -12.69
N LYS A 599 0.07 36.69 -12.91
CA LYS A 599 0.69 35.56 -13.63
C LYS A 599 -0.21 35.10 -14.74
N HIS A 600 0.33 34.45 -15.77
CA HIS A 600 -0.46 33.97 -16.91
C HIS A 600 0.10 32.68 -17.49
N ILE A 601 -0.79 31.92 -18.13
CA ILE A 601 -0.49 30.69 -18.87
C ILE A 601 -1.22 30.75 -20.19
N LEU A 602 -0.51 30.50 -21.30
CA LEU A 602 -1.07 30.38 -22.64
C LEU A 602 -0.74 29.01 -23.22
N TYR A 603 -1.75 28.28 -23.66
CA TYR A 603 -1.59 26.99 -24.34
C TYR A 603 -2.75 26.76 -25.33
N ASP A 604 -2.43 26.43 -26.59
CA ASP A 604 -3.37 26.10 -27.68
C ASP A 604 -4.56 27.08 -27.76
N GLY A 605 -4.25 28.38 -27.70
CA GLY A 605 -5.24 29.43 -27.78
C GLY A 605 -6.03 29.70 -26.48
N HIS A 606 -5.79 28.99 -25.42
CA HIS A 606 -6.38 29.25 -24.10
C HIS A 606 -5.41 30.03 -23.22
N LEU A 607 -5.84 31.21 -22.75
CA LEU A 607 -5.09 32.05 -21.85
C LEU A 607 -5.79 32.12 -20.49
N THR A 608 -5.04 31.84 -19.43
CA THR A 608 -5.50 32.02 -18.05
C THR A 608 -4.61 33.07 -17.36
N VAL A 609 -5.22 34.10 -16.79
CA VAL A 609 -4.51 35.21 -16.13
C VAL A 609 -4.91 35.27 -14.66
N PHE A 610 -3.95 35.05 -13.79
CA PHE A 610 -4.12 34.98 -12.34
C PHE A 610 -3.80 36.33 -11.69
N PHE A 611 -4.67 36.72 -10.76
CA PHE A 611 -4.49 37.88 -9.91
C PHE A 611 -4.43 37.43 -8.45
N SER A 612 -3.45 37.92 -7.69
CA SER A 612 -3.43 37.78 -6.24
C SER A 612 -3.10 39.15 -5.62
N PRO A 613 -3.73 39.56 -4.51
CA PRO A 613 -3.38 40.78 -3.80
C PRO A 613 -1.91 40.76 -3.38
N ALA A 614 -1.16 41.80 -3.68
CA ALA A 614 0.26 41.92 -3.36
C ALA A 614 0.58 43.18 -2.52
N ASP A 615 -0.44 43.98 -2.22
CA ASP A 615 -0.33 45.25 -1.49
C ASP A 615 -1.29 45.23 -0.29
N ASP A 616 -0.77 45.45 0.89
CA ASP A 616 -1.51 45.51 2.17
C ASP A 616 -2.57 46.63 2.21
N THR A 617 -2.57 47.55 1.25
CA THR A 617 -3.58 48.61 1.14
C THR A 617 -4.88 48.18 0.49
N ILE A 618 -4.95 46.94 -0.10
CA ILE A 618 -6.15 46.37 -0.66
C ILE A 618 -7.07 45.91 0.48
N GLN A 619 -8.35 46.29 0.42
CA GLN A 619 -9.34 45.97 1.47
C GLN A 619 -10.53 45.23 0.87
N ALA A 620 -11.18 44.41 1.69
CA ALA A 620 -12.44 43.76 1.30
C ALA A 620 -13.50 44.82 0.94
N GLY A 621 -14.13 44.67 -0.23
CA GLY A 621 -15.07 45.62 -0.81
C GLY A 621 -14.45 46.52 -1.88
N ASP A 622 -13.14 46.55 -2.04
CA ASP A 622 -12.49 47.30 -3.14
C ASP A 622 -12.96 46.70 -4.48
N PHE A 623 -13.10 47.61 -5.46
CA PHE A 623 -13.54 47.28 -6.80
C PHE A 623 -12.61 47.94 -7.83
N PHE A 624 -12.13 47.12 -8.80
CA PHE A 624 -11.19 47.57 -9.82
C PHE A 624 -11.78 47.27 -11.21
N GLU A 625 -11.81 48.29 -12.09
CA GLU A 625 -12.20 48.14 -13.51
C GLU A 625 -11.00 48.55 -14.38
N PHE A 626 -10.65 47.71 -15.35
CA PHE A 626 -9.54 47.94 -16.24
C PHE A 626 -9.71 47.12 -17.55
N GLU A 627 -8.86 47.37 -18.54
CA GLU A 627 -8.77 46.52 -19.72
C GLU A 627 -7.64 45.52 -19.58
N LEU A 628 -7.93 44.26 -19.85
CA LEU A 628 -7.00 43.14 -19.87
C LEU A 628 -6.84 42.65 -21.29
N GLY A 629 -5.61 42.28 -21.71
CA GLY A 629 -5.41 41.80 -23.07
C GLY A 629 -3.98 41.45 -23.44
N LEU A 630 -3.71 41.38 -24.73
CA LEU A 630 -2.42 41.00 -25.33
C LEU A 630 -1.82 42.15 -26.13
N VAL A 631 -0.50 42.28 -26.06
CA VAL A 631 0.27 43.27 -26.86
C VAL A 631 1.66 42.72 -27.17
N SER A 632 2.16 43.04 -28.37
CA SER A 632 3.57 42.88 -28.75
C SER A 632 4.04 44.13 -29.52
N ASP A 633 5.35 44.25 -29.72
CA ASP A 633 5.91 45.45 -30.36
C ASP A 633 5.54 45.48 -31.89
N SER A 634 5.17 44.36 -32.48
CA SER A 634 4.68 44.28 -33.89
C SER A 634 3.19 44.64 -34.03
N MET A 635 2.44 44.61 -32.93
CA MET A 635 1.00 44.88 -32.99
C MET A 635 0.73 46.38 -32.99
N SER A 636 -0.13 46.87 -33.87
CA SER A 636 -0.50 48.28 -34.02
C SER A 636 -1.27 48.82 -32.78
N ARG A 637 -1.96 47.94 -32.07
CA ARG A 637 -2.71 48.27 -30.84
C ARG A 637 -2.86 46.99 -30.01
N PRO A 638 -3.01 47.11 -28.69
CA PRO A 638 -3.39 45.97 -27.84
C PRO A 638 -4.74 45.39 -28.25
N LEU A 639 -4.90 44.07 -28.08
CA LEU A 639 -6.19 43.40 -28.13
C LEU A 639 -6.69 43.30 -26.67
N THR A 640 -7.79 43.98 -26.36
CA THR A 640 -8.25 44.12 -24.97
C THR A 640 -9.73 43.88 -24.83
N GLU A 641 -10.11 43.40 -23.62
CA GLU A 641 -11.49 43.31 -23.16
C GLU A 641 -11.61 43.94 -21.75
N PRO A 642 -12.75 44.58 -21.44
CA PRO A 642 -12.99 45.17 -20.13
C PRO A 642 -13.20 44.09 -19.08
N VAL A 643 -12.55 44.23 -17.95
CA VAL A 643 -12.67 43.32 -16.81
C VAL A 643 -12.85 44.07 -15.51
N SER A 644 -13.45 43.38 -14.51
CA SER A 644 -13.58 43.94 -13.17
C SER A 644 -13.20 42.91 -12.11
N ILE A 645 -12.57 43.38 -11.03
CA ILE A 645 -12.23 42.58 -9.85
C ILE A 645 -12.94 43.17 -8.63
N LYS A 646 -13.63 42.31 -7.87
CA LYS A 646 -14.21 42.65 -6.57
C LYS A 646 -13.47 41.92 -5.45
N ILE A 647 -12.94 42.64 -4.52
CA ILE A 647 -12.19 42.07 -3.39
C ILE A 647 -13.16 41.54 -2.32
N LEU A 648 -12.99 40.29 -1.95
CA LEU A 648 -13.71 39.67 -0.84
C LEU A 648 -12.85 39.63 0.43
N ALA A 649 -13.50 39.39 1.58
CA ALA A 649 -12.79 39.07 2.82
C ALA A 649 -11.95 37.79 2.67
N GLU A 650 -11.02 37.55 3.57
CA GLU A 650 -10.25 36.33 3.61
C GLU A 650 -11.17 35.10 3.66
N GLU A 651 -10.90 34.14 2.84
CA GLU A 651 -11.58 32.84 2.85
C GLU A 651 -10.84 31.88 3.82
N GLU A 652 -11.58 31.18 4.70
CA GLU A 652 -11.06 30.15 5.63
C GLU A 652 -10.42 28.94 4.93
#